data_be456f93028e1c7b768c42855a7242b2
#
_entry.id   be456f93028e1c7b768c42855a7242b2
#
_cell.length_a   1.000
_cell.length_b   1.000
_cell.length_c   1.000
_cell.angle_alpha   90.00
_cell.angle_beta   90.00
_cell.angle_gamma   90.00
#
_symmetry.space_group_name_H-M   'P 1'
#
loop_
_entity.id
_entity.type
_entity.pdbx_description
1 polymer ?
#
loop_
_entity_poly.entity_id
_entity_poly.type
_entity_poly.pdbx_seq_one_letter_code
_entity_poly.pdbx_strand_id
1 'polypeptide(L)'
;MAGYYDFFDVAVVGAGHAGIEAALACARAGLKTIVITQSIDAIGRMSCNPSIGGIAKGNIVREIDALGGEMAHLIDKSMIQFRMLNKSRGPAVQAPRSQADKITYSQLARKTLETTENLYTLMDTVTDILTTASTTPLPPDSDSSAEIGTIPGEKRGTQNAAGEMRQKITGIVTERGRVIPVRAAVLTTGTFLGGRIFIGEYDAPCGRVGEPAAFGLTASLQRLGFTTGRLKTGTPPRILKRTIDFSKLELNDGDTTIIPFSFDTEKVERPLVPCHVVYTNEETHRIIRENIGRSPLYSGKISGIGPRYCPSIEDKVMRFAERERHQIFVEPEGLETDEMYLNGLSSSLPECVQDAFMRTMSGFENAVQSRPGYAVEYDYVEPTQLYPSLETKRVAGLFNAGQINGTSGYEEAAGQGLVAGINAGLYARAHAECCGPLCAVPDGMHGAIASAEPGSFTPKAVMNAAELHSFYEISEKTAAALNSLEKQAQENAGYNAFSKIPEWEPIVLGRDEAYIGVLIDDLVTLGTKEPYRMFTARAEYRLKLRHDTADRRLAKYALKAGLKTQQQIEKIEEKYALLDEMVSMLLKNPGQKNPGYPEQLWETAKIDCKYKYYIEKQDKRIEKMHRMENVRIPQDFDYGAIPSLSAESRLKLEKVRPLTLGQAERISGIRNSDIMLLMVYLK
;
A
#
# COMPACT_ATOMS: atom_id res chain seq x y z
N MET A 1 2.35 38.63 3.45
CA MET A 1 2.82 37.34 2.89
C MET A 1 1.65 36.39 2.97
N ALA A 2 0.91 36.22 1.86
CA ALA A 2 -0.25 35.36 1.78
C ALA A 2 0.17 33.90 2.01
N GLY A 3 -0.63 33.21 2.78
CA GLY A 3 -0.27 31.96 3.43
C GLY A 3 0.05 30.81 2.50
N TYR A 4 1.21 30.24 2.72
CA TYR A 4 1.73 29.01 2.12
C TYR A 4 0.80 27.79 2.34
N TYR A 5 -0.35 27.95 3.01
CA TYR A 5 -1.21 26.87 3.48
C TYR A 5 -2.70 27.08 3.21
N ASP A 6 -3.07 27.85 2.19
CA ASP A 6 -4.45 28.27 2.03
C ASP A 6 -5.40 27.10 1.74
N PHE A 7 -5.10 26.23 0.83
CA PHE A 7 -5.97 25.13 0.47
C PHE A 7 -5.27 24.19 -0.53
N PHE A 8 -5.47 22.89 -0.36
CA PHE A 8 -5.02 21.89 -1.32
C PHE A 8 -6.18 21.03 -1.80
N ASP A 9 -6.14 20.62 -3.05
CA ASP A 9 -7.12 19.68 -3.57
C ASP A 9 -6.98 18.32 -2.91
N VAL A 10 -5.73 17.86 -2.79
CA VAL A 10 -5.42 16.56 -2.19
C VAL A 10 -4.22 16.66 -1.24
N ALA A 11 -4.33 16.04 -0.06
CA ALA A 11 -3.19 15.76 0.80
C ALA A 11 -2.81 14.28 0.75
N VAL A 12 -1.50 14.01 0.68
CA VAL A 12 -0.94 12.66 0.78
C VAL A 12 -0.08 12.55 2.03
N VAL A 13 -0.42 11.63 2.92
CA VAL A 13 0.23 11.45 4.22
C VAL A 13 1.23 10.31 4.14
N GLY A 14 2.52 10.65 4.10
CA GLY A 14 3.63 9.72 3.89
C GLY A 14 4.21 9.81 2.47
N ALA A 15 5.53 9.67 2.34
CA ALA A 15 6.28 9.72 1.09
C ALA A 15 7.06 8.42 0.80
N GLY A 16 6.50 7.28 1.20
CA GLY A 16 6.91 5.95 0.76
C GLY A 16 6.40 5.65 -0.65
N HIS A 17 6.53 4.41 -1.10
CA HIS A 17 6.16 4.02 -2.47
C HIS A 17 4.69 4.31 -2.80
N ALA A 18 3.77 4.09 -1.86
CA ALA A 18 2.36 4.44 -2.05
C ALA A 18 2.15 5.96 -2.15
N GLY A 19 2.81 6.73 -1.27
CA GLY A 19 2.67 8.18 -1.25
C GLY A 19 3.23 8.86 -2.49
N ILE A 20 4.36 8.37 -3.02
CA ILE A 20 4.96 8.86 -4.26
C ILE A 20 3.98 8.70 -5.42
N GLU A 21 3.43 7.50 -5.61
CA GLU A 21 2.51 7.22 -6.71
C GLU A 21 1.20 8.02 -6.57
N ALA A 22 0.64 8.10 -5.35
CA ALA A 22 -0.57 8.86 -5.11
C ALA A 22 -0.39 10.36 -5.38
N ALA A 23 0.71 10.94 -4.91
CA ALA A 23 1.01 12.35 -5.07
C ALA A 23 1.25 12.74 -6.52
N LEU A 24 2.06 11.94 -7.23
CA LEU A 24 2.34 12.16 -8.65
C LEU A 24 1.08 12.01 -9.50
N ALA A 25 0.20 11.04 -9.20
CA ALA A 25 -1.06 10.89 -9.89
C ALA A 25 -1.94 12.14 -9.77
N CYS A 26 -2.08 12.68 -8.55
CA CYS A 26 -2.88 13.89 -8.33
C CYS A 26 -2.26 15.14 -9.01
N ALA A 27 -0.96 15.36 -8.81
CA ALA A 27 -0.27 16.55 -9.31
C ALA A 27 -0.18 16.56 -10.85
N ARG A 28 0.18 15.43 -11.48
CA ARG A 28 0.20 15.26 -12.94
C ARG A 28 -1.17 15.43 -13.57
N ALA A 29 -2.21 15.10 -12.83
CA ALA A 29 -3.58 15.38 -13.22
C ALA A 29 -3.98 16.87 -13.04
N GLY A 30 -3.07 17.78 -12.66
CA GLY A 30 -3.29 19.23 -12.54
C GLY A 30 -3.91 19.68 -11.22
N LEU A 31 -3.88 18.86 -10.17
CA LEU A 31 -4.44 19.18 -8.85
C LEU A 31 -3.35 19.70 -7.90
N LYS A 32 -3.66 20.76 -7.15
CA LYS A 32 -2.78 21.31 -6.12
C LYS A 32 -2.67 20.30 -4.97
N THR A 33 -1.53 19.60 -4.92
CA THR A 33 -1.30 18.44 -4.05
C THR A 33 -0.21 18.73 -3.03
N ILE A 34 -0.41 18.31 -1.77
CA ILE A 34 0.62 18.38 -0.73
C ILE A 34 0.98 16.98 -0.23
N VAL A 35 2.27 16.68 -0.18
CA VAL A 35 2.81 15.49 0.51
C VAL A 35 3.34 15.89 1.87
N ILE A 36 2.89 15.19 2.91
CA ILE A 36 3.36 15.42 4.27
C ILE A 36 4.13 14.19 4.73
N THR A 37 5.40 14.38 5.08
CA THR A 37 6.32 13.31 5.50
C THR A 37 7.15 13.75 6.70
N GLN A 38 7.45 12.82 7.61
CA GLN A 38 8.30 13.09 8.78
C GLN A 38 9.75 13.45 8.40
N SER A 39 10.23 12.95 7.24
CA SER A 39 11.57 13.24 6.75
C SER A 39 11.57 13.32 5.23
N ILE A 40 12.00 14.46 4.70
CA ILE A 40 12.20 14.67 3.26
C ILE A 40 13.35 13.79 2.74
N ASP A 41 14.38 13.54 3.56
CA ASP A 41 15.52 12.69 3.21
C ASP A 41 15.18 11.19 3.17
N ALA A 42 13.99 10.82 3.65
CA ALA A 42 13.49 9.45 3.63
C ALA A 42 12.50 9.17 2.50
N ILE A 43 12.25 10.12 1.60
CA ILE A 43 11.37 9.94 0.43
C ILE A 43 11.86 8.74 -0.40
N GLY A 44 10.95 7.80 -0.71
CA GLY A 44 11.24 6.62 -1.53
C GLY A 44 12.24 5.64 -0.92
N ARG A 45 12.59 5.77 0.37
CA ARG A 45 13.56 4.90 1.03
C ARG A 45 13.13 3.45 1.05
N MET A 46 13.95 2.57 0.47
CA MET A 46 13.75 1.13 0.47
C MET A 46 14.19 0.53 1.82
N SER A 47 13.27 0.38 2.76
CA SER A 47 13.56 0.02 4.15
C SER A 47 14.02 -1.43 4.32
N CYS A 48 13.56 -2.33 3.45
CA CYS A 48 13.84 -3.76 3.48
C CYS A 48 14.79 -4.14 2.33
N ASN A 49 14.41 -5.07 1.47
CA ASN A 49 15.26 -5.56 0.39
C ASN A 49 15.59 -4.47 -0.65
N PRO A 50 16.79 -4.52 -1.27
CA PRO A 50 17.19 -3.59 -2.33
C PRO A 50 16.64 -4.03 -3.70
N SER A 51 15.37 -4.43 -3.81
CA SER A 51 14.85 -4.96 -5.07
C SER A 51 13.42 -4.55 -5.36
N ILE A 52 13.12 -4.32 -6.64
CA ILE A 52 11.80 -4.09 -7.20
C ILE A 52 11.45 -5.23 -8.16
N GLY A 53 10.18 -5.64 -8.16
CA GLY A 53 9.69 -6.74 -8.97
C GLY A 53 9.81 -8.11 -8.31
N GLY A 54 9.73 -9.15 -9.11
CA GLY A 54 9.64 -10.53 -8.66
C GLY A 54 8.31 -11.18 -9.04
N ILE A 55 8.07 -12.40 -8.61
CA ILE A 55 6.88 -13.18 -8.98
C ILE A 55 5.60 -12.42 -8.58
N ALA A 56 4.71 -12.18 -9.55
CA ALA A 56 3.54 -11.31 -9.52
C ALA A 56 3.88 -9.80 -9.34
N LYS A 57 4.91 -9.45 -8.62
CA LYS A 57 5.29 -8.08 -8.32
C LYS A 57 5.82 -7.33 -9.54
N GLY A 58 6.64 -7.98 -10.39
CA GLY A 58 7.07 -7.42 -11.65
C GLY A 58 5.90 -7.11 -12.59
N ASN A 59 4.80 -7.87 -12.50
CA ASN A 59 3.56 -7.57 -13.21
C ASN A 59 2.95 -6.27 -12.68
N ILE A 60 2.87 -6.11 -11.36
CA ILE A 60 2.35 -4.89 -10.72
C ILE A 60 3.16 -3.65 -11.14
N VAL A 61 4.50 -3.73 -11.19
CA VAL A 61 5.34 -2.60 -11.64
C VAL A 61 5.02 -2.20 -13.07
N ARG A 62 4.84 -3.18 -13.96
CA ARG A 62 4.45 -2.93 -15.35
C ARG A 62 3.02 -2.36 -15.47
N GLU A 63 2.13 -2.74 -14.57
CA GLU A 63 0.78 -2.18 -14.48
C GLU A 63 0.79 -0.75 -13.94
N ILE A 64 1.65 -0.45 -12.95
CA ILE A 64 1.89 0.91 -12.46
C ILE A 64 2.34 1.82 -13.61
N ASP A 65 3.31 1.38 -14.41
CA ASP A 65 3.81 2.11 -15.58
C ASP A 65 2.71 2.34 -16.64
N ALA A 66 1.96 1.29 -16.95
CA ALA A 66 0.85 1.36 -17.90
C ALA A 66 -0.22 2.39 -17.50
N LEU A 67 -0.43 2.57 -16.20
CA LEU A 67 -1.33 3.56 -15.62
C LEU A 67 -0.71 4.98 -15.51
N GLY A 68 0.57 5.15 -15.84
CA GLY A 68 1.28 6.44 -15.77
C GLY A 68 1.98 6.71 -14.44
N GLY A 69 2.25 5.65 -13.63
CA GLY A 69 3.02 5.73 -12.39
C GLY A 69 4.53 5.83 -12.61
N GLU A 70 5.30 5.97 -11.54
CA GLU A 70 6.72 6.34 -11.57
C GLU A 70 7.68 5.20 -11.23
N MET A 71 7.24 4.17 -10.49
CA MET A 71 8.13 3.11 -9.95
C MET A 71 8.97 2.43 -11.03
N ALA A 72 8.42 2.20 -12.22
CA ALA A 72 9.14 1.59 -13.33
C ALA A 72 10.28 2.46 -13.85
N HIS A 73 10.05 3.76 -13.98
CA HIS A 73 11.08 4.73 -14.37
C HIS A 73 12.19 4.85 -13.32
N LEU A 74 11.82 4.86 -12.04
CA LEU A 74 12.78 4.92 -10.94
C LEU A 74 13.70 3.69 -10.92
N ILE A 75 13.13 2.49 -11.08
CA ILE A 75 13.95 1.26 -11.08
C ILE A 75 14.80 1.13 -12.33
N ASP A 76 14.31 1.51 -13.51
CA ASP A 76 15.10 1.48 -14.75
C ASP A 76 16.34 2.39 -14.66
N LYS A 77 16.23 3.53 -13.94
CA LYS A 77 17.32 4.48 -13.72
C LYS A 77 18.24 4.12 -12.54
N SER A 78 17.85 3.19 -11.66
CA SER A 78 18.60 2.85 -10.43
C SER A 78 19.00 1.40 -10.34
N MET A 79 18.62 0.54 -11.29
CA MET A 79 18.95 -0.88 -11.22
C MET A 79 20.45 -1.15 -11.29
N ILE A 80 20.89 -2.17 -10.55
CA ILE A 80 22.25 -2.68 -10.52
C ILE A 80 22.36 -4.18 -10.80
N GLN A 81 21.23 -4.87 -10.96
CA GLN A 81 21.13 -6.23 -11.47
C GLN A 81 19.71 -6.46 -11.99
N PHE A 82 19.59 -7.24 -13.05
CA PHE A 82 18.29 -7.64 -13.62
C PHE A 82 18.17 -9.16 -13.73
N ARG A 83 16.96 -9.69 -13.50
CA ARG A 83 16.66 -11.10 -13.71
C ARG A 83 15.19 -11.32 -14.10
N MET A 84 14.96 -12.05 -15.18
CA MET A 84 13.63 -12.55 -15.48
C MET A 84 13.40 -13.84 -14.71
N LEU A 85 12.49 -13.83 -13.74
CA LEU A 85 12.15 -15.00 -12.94
C LEU A 85 11.26 -15.97 -13.70
N ASN A 86 11.37 -17.26 -13.37
CA ASN A 86 10.57 -18.34 -13.97
C ASN A 86 10.73 -18.49 -15.49
N LYS A 87 11.89 -18.18 -16.09
CA LYS A 87 12.17 -18.35 -17.52
C LYS A 87 11.88 -19.77 -18.01
N SER A 88 12.16 -20.79 -17.20
CA SER A 88 11.90 -22.20 -17.53
C SER A 88 10.43 -22.60 -17.42
N ARG A 89 9.56 -21.71 -16.94
CA ARG A 89 8.13 -21.93 -16.80
C ARG A 89 7.36 -21.17 -17.89
N GLY A 90 6.05 -21.41 -17.97
CA GLY A 90 5.22 -20.71 -18.94
C GLY A 90 5.10 -19.19 -18.69
N PRO A 91 4.77 -18.40 -19.74
CA PRO A 91 4.76 -16.94 -19.69
C PRO A 91 3.78 -16.35 -18.67
N ALA A 92 2.77 -17.10 -18.28
CA ALA A 92 1.78 -16.71 -17.27
C ALA A 92 2.35 -16.45 -15.86
N VAL A 93 3.59 -16.86 -15.59
CA VAL A 93 4.25 -16.74 -14.27
C VAL A 93 5.65 -16.14 -14.36
N GLN A 94 6.08 -15.75 -15.54
CA GLN A 94 7.32 -15.00 -15.72
C GLN A 94 7.13 -13.58 -15.21
N ALA A 95 8.17 -13.04 -14.53
CA ALA A 95 8.12 -11.70 -14.02
C ALA A 95 9.52 -11.10 -13.88
N PRO A 96 9.73 -9.83 -14.27
CA PRO A 96 11.00 -9.14 -14.09
C PRO A 96 11.27 -8.85 -12.61
N ARG A 97 12.54 -8.93 -12.20
CA ARG A 97 13.06 -8.50 -10.91
C ARG A 97 14.37 -7.76 -11.12
N SER A 98 14.57 -6.67 -10.41
CA SER A 98 15.81 -5.91 -10.41
C SER A 98 16.29 -5.62 -8.99
N GLN A 99 17.61 -5.70 -8.78
CA GLN A 99 18.24 -5.08 -7.62
C GLN A 99 18.39 -3.58 -7.90
N ALA A 100 18.14 -2.76 -6.89
CA ALA A 100 18.23 -1.32 -6.95
C ALA A 100 19.44 -0.81 -6.16
N ASP A 101 20.09 0.22 -6.68
CA ASP A 101 20.85 1.15 -5.84
C ASP A 101 19.85 1.97 -5.03
N LYS A 102 19.72 1.67 -3.73
CA LYS A 102 18.73 2.28 -2.84
C LYS A 102 18.89 3.79 -2.70
N ILE A 103 20.14 4.26 -2.70
CA ILE A 103 20.46 5.69 -2.55
C ILE A 103 20.00 6.41 -3.81
N THR A 104 20.42 5.93 -4.96
CA THR A 104 20.00 6.47 -6.27
C THR A 104 18.48 6.45 -6.44
N TYR A 105 17.82 5.34 -6.08
CA TYR A 105 16.36 5.24 -6.16
C TYR A 105 15.65 6.30 -5.30
N SER A 106 16.07 6.47 -4.04
CA SER A 106 15.49 7.46 -3.13
C SER A 106 15.75 8.90 -3.61
N GLN A 107 16.97 9.21 -4.09
CA GLN A 107 17.31 10.53 -4.64
C GLN A 107 16.47 10.86 -5.88
N LEU A 108 16.30 9.91 -6.79
CA LEU A 108 15.45 10.07 -7.97
C LEU A 108 13.99 10.30 -7.59
N ALA A 109 13.46 9.51 -6.65
CA ALA A 109 12.09 9.66 -6.16
C ALA A 109 11.86 11.05 -5.54
N ARG A 110 12.79 11.50 -4.68
CA ARG A 110 12.76 12.85 -4.10
C ARG A 110 12.79 13.93 -5.18
N LYS A 111 13.74 13.84 -6.11
CA LYS A 111 13.86 14.79 -7.22
C LYS A 111 12.56 14.86 -8.03
N THR A 112 11.96 13.71 -8.35
CA THR A 112 10.71 13.66 -9.11
C THR A 112 9.58 14.39 -8.36
N LEU A 113 9.42 14.18 -7.04
CA LEU A 113 8.42 14.92 -6.26
C LEU A 113 8.69 16.42 -6.23
N GLU A 114 9.94 16.83 -5.97
CA GLU A 114 10.34 18.25 -5.86
C GLU A 114 10.25 19.02 -7.17
N THR A 115 10.35 18.34 -8.32
CA THR A 115 10.31 18.97 -9.65
C THR A 115 8.96 18.83 -10.36
N THR A 116 8.01 18.11 -9.77
CA THR A 116 6.67 17.96 -10.36
C THR A 116 5.82 19.19 -10.08
N GLU A 117 5.25 19.75 -11.13
CA GLU A 117 4.35 20.90 -11.06
C GLU A 117 3.11 20.57 -10.20
N ASN A 118 2.55 21.56 -9.50
CA ASN A 118 1.40 21.43 -8.59
C ASN A 118 1.66 20.54 -7.35
N LEU A 119 2.89 20.09 -7.09
CA LEU A 119 3.24 19.24 -5.97
C LEU A 119 4.09 19.98 -4.94
N TYR A 120 3.65 19.94 -3.69
CA TYR A 120 4.30 20.58 -2.56
C TYR A 120 4.68 19.54 -1.52
N THR A 121 5.85 19.67 -0.92
CA THR A 121 6.32 18.75 0.13
C THR A 121 6.44 19.49 1.46
N LEU A 122 5.84 18.94 2.50
CA LEU A 122 5.91 19.46 3.88
C LEU A 122 6.53 18.41 4.80
N MET A 123 7.57 18.79 5.54
CA MET A 123 8.12 17.95 6.60
C MET A 123 7.33 18.18 7.89
N ASP A 124 6.43 17.24 8.20
CA ASP A 124 5.60 17.23 9.43
C ASP A 124 5.02 15.83 9.67
N THR A 125 4.35 15.62 10.82
CA THR A 125 3.59 14.43 11.16
C THR A 125 2.10 14.76 11.18
N VAL A 126 1.27 14.01 10.48
CA VAL A 126 -0.20 14.15 10.57
C VAL A 126 -0.70 13.38 11.80
N THR A 127 -1.45 14.07 12.65
CA THR A 127 -1.97 13.55 13.92
C THR A 127 -3.49 13.40 13.94
N ASP A 128 -4.20 14.19 13.13
CA ASP A 128 -5.67 14.19 13.14
C ASP A 128 -6.28 14.43 11.75
N ILE A 129 -7.54 13.99 11.59
CA ILE A 129 -8.37 14.16 10.39
C ILE A 129 -9.62 14.96 10.80
N LEU A 130 -9.87 16.06 10.10
CA LEU A 130 -11.07 16.87 10.25
C LEU A 130 -12.13 16.43 9.27
N THR A 131 -13.37 16.33 9.77
CA THR A 131 -14.53 15.95 8.96
C THR A 131 -15.70 16.90 9.24
N THR A 132 -16.68 16.91 8.37
CA THR A 132 -17.96 17.58 8.65
C THR A 132 -18.53 17.07 9.96
N ALA A 133 -18.94 17.95 10.86
CA ALA A 133 -19.39 17.59 12.20
C ALA A 133 -20.56 16.59 12.13
N SER A 134 -20.44 15.49 12.90
CA SER A 134 -21.57 14.63 13.20
C SER A 134 -22.48 15.35 14.19
N THR A 135 -23.77 15.42 13.89
CA THR A 135 -24.77 16.00 14.80
C THR A 135 -25.10 15.10 16.01
N THR A 136 -24.39 13.99 16.18
CA THR A 136 -24.59 13.06 17.30
C THR A 136 -23.59 13.34 18.41
N PRO A 137 -24.02 13.69 19.65
CA PRO A 137 -23.12 13.83 20.79
C PRO A 137 -22.44 12.50 21.10
N LEU A 138 -21.12 12.53 21.33
CA LEU A 138 -20.38 11.38 21.87
C LEU A 138 -20.90 11.06 23.27
N PRO A 139 -21.06 9.77 23.65
CA PRO A 139 -21.35 9.42 25.03
C PRO A 139 -20.17 9.82 25.94
N PRO A 140 -20.42 10.27 27.17
CA PRO A 140 -19.35 10.59 28.10
C PRO A 140 -18.53 9.34 28.45
N ASP A 141 -17.22 9.53 28.62
CA ASP A 141 -16.27 8.49 28.99
C ASP A 141 -16.78 7.68 30.19
N SER A 142 -16.96 6.37 29.99
CA SER A 142 -17.15 5.43 31.09
C SER A 142 -15.80 4.78 31.39
N ASP A 143 -15.32 5.02 32.61
CA ASP A 143 -14.16 4.38 33.21
C ASP A 143 -14.11 2.88 32.95
N SER A 144 -12.98 2.44 32.43
CA SER A 144 -12.67 1.03 32.18
C SER A 144 -12.20 0.35 33.46
N SER A 145 -13.12 -0.21 34.23
CA SER A 145 -12.84 -1.34 35.10
C SER A 145 -14.16 -1.95 35.59
N ALA A 146 -14.73 -2.90 34.83
CA ALA A 146 -15.75 -3.79 35.38
C ALA A 146 -15.76 -5.12 34.61
N GLU A 147 -15.71 -6.16 35.39
CA GLU A 147 -15.74 -7.56 35.03
C GLU A 147 -16.98 -7.98 34.23
N ILE A 148 -16.78 -9.02 33.42
CA ILE A 148 -17.82 -9.70 32.63
C ILE A 148 -18.87 -10.30 33.58
N GLY A 149 -20.06 -9.65 33.66
CA GLY A 149 -21.23 -10.15 34.29
C GLY A 149 -22.39 -10.31 33.28
N THR A 150 -22.83 -11.55 33.04
CA THR A 150 -24.00 -11.88 32.24
C THR A 150 -25.28 -11.37 32.88
N ILE A 151 -26.05 -10.57 32.12
CA ILE A 151 -27.47 -10.27 32.47
C ILE A 151 -28.38 -10.65 31.30
N PRO A 152 -29.48 -11.42 31.55
CA PRO A 152 -30.39 -11.86 30.51
C PRO A 152 -31.54 -10.85 30.29
N GLY A 153 -31.84 -10.59 29.02
CA GLY A 153 -33.14 -10.14 28.58
C GLY A 153 -33.43 -8.66 28.51
N GLU A 154 -32.85 -7.97 27.52
CA GLU A 154 -33.50 -6.78 26.96
C GLU A 154 -33.56 -6.85 25.43
N LYS A 155 -34.76 -6.64 24.91
CA LYS A 155 -35.07 -6.54 23.50
C LYS A 155 -34.37 -5.31 22.93
N ARG A 156 -33.24 -5.49 22.24
CA ARG A 156 -32.65 -4.42 21.41
C ARG A 156 -33.51 -4.28 20.16
N GLY A 157 -34.22 -3.16 20.11
CA GLY A 157 -34.92 -2.71 18.94
C GLY A 157 -34.00 -2.57 17.75
N THR A 158 -34.44 -3.10 16.63
CA THR A 158 -33.89 -2.88 15.30
C THR A 158 -34.05 -1.42 14.91
N GLN A 159 -33.03 -0.61 15.13
CA GLN A 159 -32.90 0.74 14.58
C GLN A 159 -31.48 0.95 14.11
N ASN A 160 -31.20 0.58 12.85
CA ASN A 160 -30.07 1.10 12.07
C ASN A 160 -30.38 0.94 10.57
N ALA A 161 -31.52 1.44 10.14
CA ALA A 161 -31.87 1.63 8.74
C ALA A 161 -32.36 3.06 8.49
N ALA A 162 -31.81 4.04 9.23
CA ALA A 162 -32.06 5.45 9.00
C ALA A 162 -30.70 6.13 8.76
N GLY A 163 -30.38 6.39 7.50
CA GLY A 163 -29.58 7.46 6.93
C GLY A 163 -28.58 8.17 7.84
N GLU A 164 -27.60 7.49 8.49
CA GLU A 164 -26.44 8.18 9.02
C GLU A 164 -25.70 8.77 7.82
N MET A 165 -25.70 10.11 7.71
CA MET A 165 -25.00 10.81 6.63
C MET A 165 -23.49 10.55 6.81
N ARG A 166 -22.89 9.96 5.77
CA ARG A 166 -21.46 9.71 5.67
C ARG A 166 -20.69 11.03 5.87
N GLN A 167 -19.78 11.09 6.84
CA GLN A 167 -18.94 12.26 7.05
C GLN A 167 -18.09 12.55 5.82
N LYS A 168 -17.72 13.81 5.60
CA LYS A 168 -16.82 14.24 4.52
C LYS A 168 -15.56 14.84 5.12
N ILE A 169 -14.39 14.51 4.56
CA ILE A 169 -13.13 15.13 4.98
C ILE A 169 -13.16 16.63 4.65
N THR A 170 -12.65 17.46 5.58
CA THR A 170 -12.51 18.91 5.42
C THR A 170 -11.07 19.38 5.58
N GLY A 171 -10.24 18.61 6.27
CA GLY A 171 -8.85 18.98 6.49
C GLY A 171 -8.07 17.93 7.26
N ILE A 172 -6.80 18.20 7.47
CA ILE A 172 -5.88 17.42 8.30
C ILE A 172 -5.15 18.33 9.26
N VAL A 173 -4.74 17.76 10.42
CA VAL A 173 -3.97 18.47 11.45
C VAL A 173 -2.61 17.82 11.58
N THR A 174 -1.57 18.63 11.71
CA THR A 174 -0.20 18.15 11.92
C THR A 174 0.22 18.30 13.39
N GLU A 175 1.28 17.58 13.75
CA GLU A 175 1.87 17.59 15.10
C GLU A 175 2.27 19.01 15.58
N ARG A 176 2.69 19.87 14.66
CA ARG A 176 3.02 21.27 14.97
C ARG A 176 1.81 22.20 14.95
N GLY A 177 0.59 21.65 15.00
CA GLY A 177 -0.67 22.39 15.11
C GLY A 177 -1.14 23.07 13.83
N ARG A 178 -0.60 22.71 12.65
CA ARG A 178 -1.07 23.27 11.39
C ARG A 178 -2.34 22.55 10.95
N VAL A 179 -3.34 23.34 10.56
CA VAL A 179 -4.56 22.86 9.91
C VAL A 179 -4.43 23.09 8.41
N ILE A 180 -4.59 22.04 7.63
CA ILE A 180 -4.47 22.07 6.19
C ILE A 180 -5.82 21.65 5.60
N PRO A 181 -6.61 22.59 5.08
CA PRO A 181 -7.89 22.30 4.43
C PRO A 181 -7.68 21.52 3.13
N VAL A 182 -8.48 20.47 2.92
CA VAL A 182 -8.37 19.62 1.72
C VAL A 182 -9.74 19.13 1.25
N ARG A 183 -9.86 18.81 -0.05
CA ARG A 183 -11.02 18.10 -0.61
C ARG A 183 -10.91 16.60 -0.44
N ALA A 184 -9.69 16.06 -0.54
CA ALA A 184 -9.43 14.64 -0.35
C ALA A 184 -8.09 14.43 0.35
N ALA A 185 -7.94 13.26 1.03
CA ALA A 185 -6.67 12.84 1.58
C ALA A 185 -6.40 11.35 1.31
N VAL A 186 -5.12 11.01 1.10
CA VAL A 186 -4.64 9.63 0.93
C VAL A 186 -3.67 9.31 2.06
N LEU A 187 -4.02 8.32 2.91
CA LEU A 187 -3.18 7.85 4.00
C LEU A 187 -2.25 6.74 3.50
N THR A 188 -0.93 6.96 3.63
CA THR A 188 0.12 6.03 3.17
C THR A 188 1.21 5.85 4.24
N THR A 189 0.79 5.66 5.48
CA THR A 189 1.61 5.77 6.70
C THR A 189 2.69 4.70 6.88
N GLY A 190 2.69 3.63 6.09
CA GLY A 190 3.71 2.58 6.14
C GLY A 190 3.79 1.90 7.51
N THR A 191 5.01 1.71 8.03
CA THR A 191 5.28 1.11 9.35
C THR A 191 5.33 2.16 10.48
N PHE A 192 5.03 3.43 10.18
CA PHE A 192 5.19 4.52 11.15
C PHE A 192 3.97 4.71 12.06
N LEU A 193 2.77 4.32 11.62
CA LEU A 193 1.54 4.46 12.38
C LEU A 193 1.57 3.59 13.64
N GLY A 194 1.72 4.21 14.82
CA GLY A 194 1.90 3.51 16.08
C GLY A 194 3.09 2.54 16.09
N GLY A 195 4.14 2.85 15.31
CA GLY A 195 5.27 1.97 15.06
C GLY A 195 6.10 1.67 16.31
N ARG A 196 6.55 0.41 16.49
CA ARG A 196 7.47 -0.01 17.53
C ARG A 196 8.45 -1.03 17.00
N ILE A 197 9.75 -0.76 17.15
CA ILE A 197 10.82 -1.68 16.74
C ILE A 197 11.27 -2.56 17.91
N PHE A 198 11.80 -3.75 17.59
CA PHE A 198 12.28 -4.72 18.57
C PHE A 198 13.58 -5.37 18.11
N ILE A 199 14.58 -5.41 19.00
CA ILE A 199 15.88 -6.06 18.82
C ILE A 199 16.21 -6.78 20.15
N GLY A 200 15.84 -8.05 20.28
CA GLY A 200 15.93 -8.76 21.56
C GLY A 200 15.16 -8.06 22.66
N GLU A 201 15.85 -7.69 23.70
CA GLU A 201 15.30 -7.00 24.87
C GLU A 201 15.03 -5.50 24.61
N TYR A 202 15.69 -4.90 23.61
CA TYR A 202 15.53 -3.51 23.24
C TYR A 202 14.26 -3.29 22.41
N ASP A 203 13.49 -2.28 22.75
CA ASP A 203 12.37 -1.79 21.96
C ASP A 203 12.27 -0.26 22.02
N ALA A 204 11.74 0.36 20.95
CA ALA A 204 11.57 1.80 20.85
C ALA A 204 10.38 2.18 19.98
N PRO A 205 9.73 3.33 20.25
CA PRO A 205 8.62 3.86 19.44
C PRO A 205 9.16 4.44 18.13
N CYS A 206 9.44 3.58 17.16
CA CYS A 206 10.00 3.91 15.86
C CYS A 206 9.24 3.19 14.74
N GLY A 207 9.06 3.86 13.60
CA GLY A 207 8.58 3.23 12.37
C GLY A 207 9.70 2.48 11.62
N ARG A 208 10.95 2.90 11.87
CA ARG A 208 12.20 2.32 11.37
C ARG A 208 13.31 2.66 12.36
N VAL A 209 14.38 1.84 12.43
CA VAL A 209 15.54 2.17 13.29
C VAL A 209 16.04 3.58 13.00
N GLY A 210 16.13 4.41 14.05
CA GLY A 210 16.56 5.80 13.97
C GLY A 210 15.50 6.79 13.43
N GLU A 211 14.26 6.33 13.18
CA GLU A 211 13.20 7.20 12.71
C GLU A 211 11.96 7.05 13.62
N PRO A 212 11.46 8.15 14.24
CA PRO A 212 10.38 8.09 15.21
C PRO A 212 9.07 7.60 14.60
N ALA A 213 8.21 6.99 15.41
CA ALA A 213 6.86 6.61 15.02
C ALA A 213 5.93 7.83 14.95
N ALA A 214 4.82 7.70 14.21
CA ALA A 214 3.73 8.67 14.17
C ALA A 214 2.63 8.27 15.16
N PHE A 215 2.22 9.19 16.01
CA PHE A 215 1.15 9.01 16.97
C PHE A 215 0.00 10.00 16.71
N GLY A 216 -1.14 9.80 17.38
CA GLY A 216 -2.35 10.62 17.23
C GLY A 216 -3.29 10.12 16.14
N LEU A 217 -2.78 9.86 14.93
CA LEU A 217 -3.62 9.49 13.78
C LEU A 217 -4.41 8.18 13.99
N THR A 218 -3.87 7.19 14.72
CA THR A 218 -4.62 5.96 15.05
C THR A 218 -5.83 6.30 15.92
N ALA A 219 -5.67 7.14 16.96
CA ALA A 219 -6.77 7.56 17.81
C ALA A 219 -7.83 8.36 17.02
N SER A 220 -7.39 9.22 16.10
CA SER A 220 -8.28 9.93 15.17
C SER A 220 -9.12 8.96 14.32
N LEU A 221 -8.49 7.96 13.71
CA LEU A 221 -9.19 6.93 12.94
C LEU A 221 -10.19 6.14 13.79
N GLN A 222 -9.80 5.76 15.02
CA GLN A 222 -10.69 5.05 15.94
C GLN A 222 -11.89 5.92 16.36
N ARG A 223 -11.69 7.20 16.63
CA ARG A 223 -12.75 8.18 16.90
C ARG A 223 -13.73 8.32 15.74
N LEU A 224 -13.23 8.25 14.49
CA LEU A 224 -14.06 8.20 13.28
C LEU A 224 -14.72 6.83 13.05
N GLY A 225 -14.56 5.89 13.99
CA GLY A 225 -15.18 4.58 13.99
C GLY A 225 -14.47 3.51 13.15
N PHE A 226 -13.23 3.74 12.74
CA PHE A 226 -12.46 2.70 12.02
C PHE A 226 -11.98 1.60 12.97
N THR A 227 -12.12 0.36 12.53
CA THR A 227 -11.50 -0.80 13.17
C THR A 227 -10.03 -0.87 12.77
N THR A 228 -9.15 -0.80 13.74
CA THR A 228 -7.71 -0.93 13.58
C THR A 228 -7.19 -2.24 14.17
N GLY A 229 -6.01 -2.64 13.79
CA GLY A 229 -5.31 -3.81 14.34
C GLY A 229 -3.81 -3.61 14.25
N ARG A 230 -3.03 -4.61 14.68
CA ARG A 230 -1.58 -4.57 14.61
C ARG A 230 -1.02 -5.68 13.73
N LEU A 231 -0.05 -5.32 12.90
CA LEU A 231 0.72 -6.25 12.07
C LEU A 231 2.22 -6.08 12.36
N LYS A 232 2.97 -7.12 12.04
CA LYS A 232 4.43 -7.15 12.24
C LYS A 232 5.12 -7.43 10.92
N THR A 233 6.23 -6.75 10.69
CA THR A 233 7.22 -7.12 9.66
C THR A 233 8.63 -7.13 10.26
N GLY A 234 9.66 -7.40 9.45
CA GLY A 234 11.04 -7.40 9.92
C GLY A 234 12.01 -7.20 8.77
N THR A 235 13.25 -6.92 9.12
CA THR A 235 14.36 -6.76 8.19
C THR A 235 15.59 -7.50 8.70
N PRO A 236 16.46 -8.05 7.81
CA PRO A 236 17.71 -8.68 8.22
C PRO A 236 18.78 -7.64 8.61
N PRO A 237 19.86 -8.08 9.23
CA PRO A 237 21.04 -7.24 9.45
C PRO A 237 21.69 -6.80 8.14
N ARG A 238 22.49 -5.74 8.21
CA ARG A 238 23.44 -5.33 7.16
C ARG A 238 24.84 -5.56 7.67
N ILE A 239 25.71 -5.99 6.74
CA ILE A 239 27.13 -6.20 7.04
C ILE A 239 28.00 -5.41 6.05
N LEU A 240 29.20 -5.09 6.47
CA LEU A 240 30.17 -4.35 5.64
C LEU A 240 30.78 -5.27 4.59
N LYS A 241 30.66 -4.91 3.32
CA LYS A 241 31.17 -5.65 2.15
C LYS A 241 32.63 -6.02 2.28
N ARG A 242 33.50 -5.09 2.75
CA ARG A 242 34.94 -5.28 2.93
C ARG A 242 35.31 -6.35 3.98
N THR A 243 34.34 -6.80 4.79
CA THR A 243 34.54 -7.83 5.84
C THR A 243 34.07 -9.22 5.42
N ILE A 244 33.65 -9.39 4.18
CA ILE A 244 33.16 -10.64 3.59
C ILE A 244 34.27 -11.28 2.76
N ASP A 245 34.49 -12.56 2.93
CA ASP A 245 35.34 -13.36 2.05
C ASP A 245 34.48 -13.93 0.90
N PHE A 246 34.35 -13.17 -0.17
CA PHE A 246 33.55 -13.54 -1.34
C PHE A 246 34.05 -14.80 -2.07
N SER A 247 35.33 -15.20 -1.87
CA SER A 247 35.85 -16.42 -2.49
C SER A 247 35.18 -17.71 -2.00
N LYS A 248 34.51 -17.63 -0.85
CA LYS A 248 33.77 -18.74 -0.22
C LYS A 248 32.27 -18.73 -0.54
N LEU A 249 31.77 -17.74 -1.26
CA LEU A 249 30.36 -17.57 -1.56
C LEU A 249 30.06 -18.01 -3.00
N GLU A 250 28.84 -18.54 -3.20
CA GLU A 250 28.36 -18.87 -4.55
C GLU A 250 27.99 -17.58 -5.31
N LEU A 251 28.48 -17.44 -6.54
CA LEU A 251 28.12 -16.31 -7.40
C LEU A 251 26.67 -16.42 -7.89
N ASN A 252 25.92 -15.33 -7.87
CA ASN A 252 24.56 -15.24 -8.38
C ASN A 252 24.42 -14.07 -9.35
N ASP A 253 24.81 -14.32 -10.61
CA ASP A 253 24.73 -13.34 -11.67
C ASP A 253 23.29 -13.03 -12.09
N GLY A 254 23.10 -11.80 -12.60
CA GLY A 254 21.89 -11.40 -13.28
C GLY A 254 21.80 -11.94 -14.73
N ASP A 255 20.74 -11.55 -15.40
CA ASP A 255 20.59 -11.79 -16.83
C ASP A 255 21.42 -10.75 -17.62
N THR A 256 22.01 -11.17 -18.74
CA THR A 256 22.73 -10.27 -19.65
C THR A 256 21.79 -9.43 -20.52
N THR A 257 20.60 -9.95 -20.80
CA THR A 257 19.54 -9.23 -21.53
C THR A 257 18.60 -8.58 -20.55
N ILE A 258 18.61 -7.25 -20.52
CA ILE A 258 17.72 -6.45 -19.67
C ILE A 258 16.45 -6.12 -20.44
N ILE A 259 15.30 -6.37 -19.81
CA ILE A 259 14.00 -5.90 -20.26
C ILE A 259 13.61 -4.75 -19.34
N PRO A 260 13.48 -3.50 -19.84
CA PRO A 260 13.08 -2.37 -19.00
C PRO A 260 11.74 -2.60 -18.32
N PHE A 261 11.54 -2.04 -17.14
CA PHE A 261 10.23 -2.09 -16.46
C PHE A 261 9.24 -1.12 -17.06
N SER A 262 9.69 0.06 -17.49
CA SER A 262 8.82 1.01 -18.19
C SER A 262 8.68 0.65 -19.67
N PHE A 263 7.45 0.82 -20.20
CA PHE A 263 7.18 0.71 -21.64
C PHE A 263 7.76 1.89 -22.43
N ASP A 264 8.06 3.01 -21.74
CA ASP A 264 8.61 4.21 -22.34
C ASP A 264 10.17 4.22 -22.32
N THR A 265 10.82 3.24 -21.65
CA THR A 265 12.27 3.08 -21.61
C THR A 265 12.74 2.18 -22.74
N GLU A 266 13.47 2.71 -23.72
CA GLU A 266 14.01 1.92 -24.83
C GLU A 266 15.14 1.00 -24.39
N LYS A 267 16.09 1.52 -23.58
CA LYS A 267 17.27 0.80 -23.12
C LYS A 267 17.69 1.22 -21.72
N VAL A 268 18.13 0.26 -20.94
CA VAL A 268 18.74 0.51 -19.64
C VAL A 268 20.26 0.40 -19.76
N GLU A 269 20.95 1.48 -19.45
CA GLU A 269 22.43 1.57 -19.42
C GLU A 269 22.90 1.84 -18.01
N ARG A 270 23.11 0.74 -17.25
CA ARG A 270 23.55 0.81 -15.86
C ARG A 270 24.65 -0.22 -15.61
N PRO A 271 25.63 0.09 -14.72
CA PRO A 271 26.58 -0.91 -14.24
C PRO A 271 25.82 -2.05 -13.54
N LEU A 272 26.12 -3.29 -13.92
CA LEU A 272 25.54 -4.47 -13.30
C LEU A 272 26.55 -5.11 -12.35
N VAL A 273 26.08 -5.51 -11.18
CA VAL A 273 26.90 -6.18 -10.16
C VAL A 273 26.25 -7.49 -9.74
N PRO A 274 27.03 -8.53 -9.43
CA PRO A 274 26.51 -9.80 -8.97
C PRO A 274 25.99 -9.71 -7.53
N CYS A 275 25.02 -10.55 -7.21
CA CYS A 275 24.73 -10.97 -5.85
C CYS A 275 25.49 -12.25 -5.53
N HIS A 276 25.48 -12.66 -4.27
CA HIS A 276 26.10 -13.90 -3.84
C HIS A 276 25.12 -14.70 -2.99
N VAL A 277 25.45 -15.97 -2.78
CA VAL A 277 24.66 -16.88 -1.93
C VAL A 277 25.58 -17.48 -0.88
N VAL A 278 25.07 -17.54 0.34
CA VAL A 278 25.66 -18.23 1.48
C VAL A 278 24.58 -19.06 2.18
N TYR A 279 24.96 -20.02 2.96
CA TYR A 279 24.05 -20.90 3.68
C TYR A 279 24.31 -20.84 5.19
N THR A 280 23.22 -20.92 5.97
CA THR A 280 23.31 -21.23 7.39
C THR A 280 23.80 -22.68 7.57
N ASN A 281 24.27 -23.03 8.75
CA ASN A 281 24.74 -24.36 9.11
C ASN A 281 24.22 -24.78 10.49
N GLU A 282 24.57 -25.95 10.95
CA GLU A 282 24.12 -26.49 12.22
C GLU A 282 24.49 -25.59 13.41
N GLU A 283 25.71 -25.04 13.42
CA GLU A 283 26.16 -24.11 14.47
C GLU A 283 25.35 -22.80 14.47
N THR A 284 25.05 -22.25 13.28
CA THR A 284 24.12 -21.13 13.13
C THR A 284 22.77 -21.45 13.80
N HIS A 285 22.23 -22.64 13.51
CA HIS A 285 20.93 -23.06 14.03
C HIS A 285 20.98 -23.34 15.54
N ARG A 286 22.09 -23.88 16.06
CA ARG A 286 22.30 -24.14 17.51
C ARG A 286 22.23 -22.80 18.28
N ILE A 287 23.02 -21.81 17.85
CA ILE A 287 23.02 -20.46 18.49
C ILE A 287 21.63 -19.85 18.50
N ILE A 288 20.89 -19.93 17.38
CA ILE A 288 19.52 -19.39 17.28
C ILE A 288 18.59 -20.11 18.26
N ARG A 289 18.62 -21.46 18.34
CA ARG A 289 17.77 -22.23 19.23
C ARG A 289 18.04 -21.94 20.71
N GLU A 290 19.31 -21.83 21.08
CA GLU A 290 19.70 -21.50 22.46
C GLU A 290 19.26 -20.13 22.92
N ASN A 291 19.07 -19.20 21.99
CA ASN A 291 18.64 -17.80 22.26
C ASN A 291 17.18 -17.51 21.89
N ILE A 292 16.39 -18.53 21.53
CA ILE A 292 15.02 -18.33 21.01
C ILE A 292 14.12 -17.57 22.00
N GLY A 293 14.28 -17.81 23.31
CA GLY A 293 13.53 -17.13 24.37
C GLY A 293 13.81 -15.62 24.47
N ARG A 294 14.90 -15.14 23.86
CA ARG A 294 15.25 -13.71 23.78
C ARG A 294 14.67 -13.02 22.56
N SER A 295 14.02 -13.77 21.65
CA SER A 295 13.30 -13.20 20.52
C SER A 295 12.00 -12.55 21.00
N PRO A 296 11.72 -11.29 20.66
CA PRO A 296 10.47 -10.59 20.99
C PRO A 296 9.21 -11.33 20.52
N LEU A 297 9.32 -12.07 19.42
CA LEU A 297 8.23 -12.89 18.90
C LEU A 297 7.91 -14.08 19.81
N TYR A 298 8.95 -14.76 20.32
CA TYR A 298 8.80 -15.97 21.15
C TYR A 298 8.60 -15.66 22.62
N SER A 299 9.04 -14.48 23.08
CA SER A 299 8.79 -13.99 24.45
C SER A 299 7.40 -13.35 24.63
N GLY A 300 6.60 -13.23 23.58
CA GLY A 300 5.26 -12.64 23.65
C GLY A 300 5.21 -11.11 23.69
N LYS A 301 6.34 -10.41 23.51
CA LYS A 301 6.38 -8.93 23.45
C LYS A 301 5.69 -8.38 22.19
N ILE A 302 5.72 -9.10 21.08
CA ILE A 302 5.06 -8.76 19.82
C ILE A 302 3.70 -9.44 19.78
N SER A 303 2.63 -8.65 19.63
CA SER A 303 1.26 -9.12 19.47
C SER A 303 0.84 -9.23 18.01
N GLY A 304 1.45 -8.44 17.13
CA GLY A 304 1.13 -8.38 15.70
C GLY A 304 1.52 -9.65 14.94
N ILE A 305 0.64 -10.04 14.01
CA ILE A 305 0.88 -11.21 13.15
C ILE A 305 1.90 -10.84 12.07
N GLY A 306 2.91 -11.69 11.89
CA GLY A 306 3.95 -11.51 10.88
C GLY A 306 3.59 -12.10 9.51
N PRO A 307 4.31 -11.70 8.44
CA PRO A 307 4.05 -12.19 7.09
C PRO A 307 4.42 -13.66 6.93
N ARG A 308 3.51 -14.48 6.46
CA ARG A 308 3.67 -15.91 6.23
C ARG A 308 4.83 -16.27 5.30
N TYR A 309 5.09 -15.42 4.30
CA TYR A 309 6.03 -15.69 3.21
C TYR A 309 7.39 -14.99 3.35
N CYS A 310 7.61 -14.31 4.45
CA CYS A 310 8.91 -13.77 4.84
C CYS A 310 9.15 -14.06 6.33
N PRO A 311 9.23 -15.34 6.71
CA PRO A 311 9.49 -15.71 8.10
C PRO A 311 10.89 -15.25 8.52
N SER A 312 11.06 -14.90 9.78
CA SER A 312 12.38 -14.66 10.35
C SER A 312 13.24 -15.90 10.29
N ILE A 313 14.55 -15.76 10.47
CA ILE A 313 15.44 -16.92 10.51
C ILE A 313 15.11 -17.81 11.70
N GLU A 314 14.69 -17.23 12.83
CA GLU A 314 14.22 -17.96 14.01
C GLU A 314 13.02 -18.85 13.65
N ASP A 315 12.03 -18.29 12.93
CA ASP A 315 10.86 -19.05 12.46
C ASP A 315 11.26 -20.20 11.53
N LYS A 316 12.23 -19.98 10.64
CA LYS A 316 12.71 -21.02 9.72
C LYS A 316 13.37 -22.16 10.47
N VAL A 317 14.27 -21.83 11.40
CA VAL A 317 15.03 -22.81 12.20
C VAL A 317 14.10 -23.62 13.11
N MET A 318 13.06 -23.01 13.66
CA MET A 318 12.11 -23.68 14.55
C MET A 318 11.06 -24.50 13.80
N ARG A 319 10.51 -23.97 12.68
CA ARG A 319 9.43 -24.65 11.91
C ARG A 319 9.95 -25.72 10.96
N PHE A 320 11.20 -25.61 10.51
CA PHE A 320 11.83 -26.53 9.57
C PHE A 320 13.12 -27.09 10.20
N ALA A 321 12.97 -27.64 11.42
CA ALA A 321 14.09 -28.14 12.23
C ALA A 321 14.88 -29.28 11.54
N GLU A 322 14.24 -29.99 10.60
CA GLU A 322 14.82 -31.04 9.78
C GLU A 322 15.76 -30.54 8.68
N ARG A 323 15.73 -29.23 8.39
CA ARG A 323 16.60 -28.64 7.37
C ARG A 323 17.97 -28.31 7.96
N GLU A 324 18.99 -28.87 7.35
CA GLU A 324 20.38 -28.66 7.77
C GLU A 324 20.88 -27.25 7.47
N ARG A 325 20.31 -26.59 6.44
CA ARG A 325 20.71 -25.23 6.00
C ARG A 325 19.58 -24.44 5.37
N HIS A 326 19.66 -23.11 5.48
CA HIS A 326 18.81 -22.15 4.79
C HIS A 326 19.65 -21.26 3.88
N GLN A 327 19.16 -21.00 2.68
CA GLN A 327 19.78 -20.13 1.71
C GLN A 327 19.61 -18.66 2.10
N ILE A 328 20.69 -17.88 2.01
CA ILE A 328 20.76 -16.45 2.26
C ILE A 328 21.37 -15.78 1.02
N PHE A 329 20.68 -14.79 0.48
CA PHE A 329 21.22 -13.97 -0.61
C PHE A 329 21.95 -12.76 -0.03
N VAL A 330 23.17 -12.52 -0.50
CA VAL A 330 24.01 -11.39 -0.14
C VAL A 330 23.90 -10.38 -1.26
N GLU A 331 23.11 -9.34 -1.03
CA GLU A 331 22.67 -8.39 -2.04
C GLU A 331 23.29 -7.00 -1.75
N PRO A 332 24.00 -6.34 -2.70
CA PRO A 332 24.50 -4.98 -2.48
C PRO A 332 23.34 -3.99 -2.33
N GLU A 333 23.43 -3.06 -1.39
CA GLU A 333 22.44 -2.00 -1.19
C GLU A 333 22.61 -0.81 -2.16
N GLY A 334 23.72 -0.76 -2.90
CA GLY A 334 24.05 0.24 -3.89
C GLY A 334 25.47 0.09 -4.42
N LEU A 335 25.86 0.95 -5.38
CA LEU A 335 27.20 0.95 -5.96
C LEU A 335 28.22 1.66 -5.06
N GLU A 336 27.80 2.75 -4.43
CA GLU A 336 28.63 3.66 -3.63
C GLU A 336 28.47 3.43 -2.11
N THR A 337 28.05 2.22 -1.69
CA THR A 337 27.93 1.86 -0.29
C THR A 337 28.66 0.56 0.01
N ASP A 338 29.18 0.46 1.23
CA ASP A 338 29.83 -0.75 1.76
C ASP A 338 28.81 -1.71 2.44
N GLU A 339 27.51 -1.40 2.38
CA GLU A 339 26.47 -2.23 3.03
C GLU A 339 25.95 -3.33 2.10
N MET A 340 25.91 -4.55 2.66
CA MET A 340 25.29 -5.72 2.04
C MET A 340 24.05 -6.15 2.81
N TYR A 341 22.94 -6.37 2.10
CA TYR A 341 21.68 -6.86 2.62
C TYR A 341 21.66 -8.39 2.61
N LEU A 342 21.23 -9.00 3.72
CA LEU A 342 21.21 -10.46 3.88
C LEU A 342 19.79 -11.02 3.70
N ASN A 343 19.34 -11.13 2.45
CA ASN A 343 17.98 -11.56 2.15
C ASN A 343 17.74 -13.01 2.58
N GLY A 344 16.76 -13.19 3.46
CA GLY A 344 16.43 -14.48 4.05
C GLY A 344 16.92 -14.67 5.50
N LEU A 345 17.68 -13.69 6.04
CA LEU A 345 18.23 -13.71 7.40
C LEU A 345 17.53 -12.68 8.33
N SER A 346 16.29 -12.32 8.06
CA SER A 346 15.53 -11.43 8.93
C SER A 346 15.48 -11.97 10.36
N SER A 347 15.84 -11.16 11.35
CA SER A 347 15.92 -11.54 12.76
C SER A 347 15.48 -10.41 13.66
N SER A 348 14.97 -10.75 14.82
CA SER A 348 14.74 -9.83 15.94
C SER A 348 15.48 -10.23 17.22
N LEU A 349 16.38 -11.19 17.14
CA LEU A 349 17.28 -11.56 18.22
C LEU A 349 18.20 -10.40 18.63
N PRO A 350 18.77 -10.39 19.84
CA PRO A 350 19.73 -9.38 20.25
C PRO A 350 20.93 -9.26 19.30
N GLU A 351 21.51 -8.06 19.15
CA GLU A 351 22.63 -7.80 18.23
C GLU A 351 23.82 -8.75 18.45
N CYS A 352 24.19 -9.01 19.70
CA CYS A 352 25.28 -9.95 20.02
C CYS A 352 25.00 -11.39 19.55
N VAL A 353 23.74 -11.80 19.54
CA VAL A 353 23.33 -13.11 19.02
C VAL A 353 23.36 -13.10 17.49
N GLN A 354 22.93 -11.99 16.87
CA GLN A 354 23.02 -11.80 15.41
C GLN A 354 24.48 -11.88 14.94
N ASP A 355 25.39 -11.19 15.61
CA ASP A 355 26.83 -11.27 15.33
C ASP A 355 27.38 -12.70 15.48
N ALA A 356 27.00 -13.39 16.56
CA ALA A 356 27.45 -14.73 16.83
C ALA A 356 27.02 -15.71 15.73
N PHE A 357 25.75 -15.76 15.38
CA PHE A 357 25.27 -16.72 14.38
C PHE A 357 25.73 -16.35 12.96
N MET A 358 25.87 -15.06 12.62
CA MET A 358 26.35 -14.67 11.29
C MET A 358 27.78 -15.16 11.05
N ARG A 359 28.67 -15.02 12.04
CA ARG A 359 30.08 -15.43 11.92
C ARG A 359 30.31 -16.94 11.82
N THR A 360 29.27 -17.76 12.02
CA THR A 360 29.33 -19.19 11.76
C THR A 360 29.21 -19.57 10.28
N MET A 361 28.69 -18.63 9.44
CA MET A 361 28.48 -18.90 8.02
C MET A 361 29.78 -18.72 7.24
N SER A 362 30.04 -19.60 6.26
CA SER A 362 31.22 -19.57 5.41
C SER A 362 31.40 -18.23 4.70
N GLY A 363 32.56 -17.62 4.85
CA GLY A 363 32.87 -16.30 4.30
C GLY A 363 32.46 -15.11 5.19
N PHE A 364 31.78 -15.36 6.31
CA PHE A 364 31.34 -14.34 7.25
C PHE A 364 32.10 -14.41 8.60
N GLU A 365 33.14 -15.17 8.70
CA GLU A 365 33.91 -15.37 9.93
C GLU A 365 34.39 -14.04 10.55
N ASN A 366 34.68 -13.05 9.72
CA ASN A 366 35.11 -11.70 10.10
C ASN A 366 34.05 -10.63 9.83
N ALA A 367 32.81 -11.03 9.56
CA ALA A 367 31.73 -10.09 9.21
C ALA A 367 31.50 -9.06 10.34
N VAL A 368 31.37 -7.81 9.95
CA VAL A 368 31.02 -6.70 10.84
C VAL A 368 29.65 -6.20 10.47
N GLN A 369 28.74 -6.21 11.44
CA GLN A 369 27.39 -5.71 11.30
C GLN A 369 27.40 -4.16 11.34
N SER A 370 26.83 -3.52 10.31
CA SER A 370 26.62 -2.07 10.28
C SER A 370 25.26 -1.66 10.81
N ARG A 371 24.25 -2.53 10.65
CA ARG A 371 22.89 -2.34 11.17
C ARG A 371 22.32 -3.68 11.62
N PRO A 372 21.68 -3.75 12.80
CA PRO A 372 21.01 -4.96 13.24
C PRO A 372 19.77 -5.27 12.42
N GLY A 373 19.42 -6.55 12.34
CA GLY A 373 18.08 -6.98 12.00
C GLY A 373 17.11 -6.60 13.11
N TYR A 374 15.86 -6.31 12.76
CA TYR A 374 14.82 -5.98 13.74
C TYR A 374 13.45 -6.38 13.27
N ALA A 375 12.52 -6.54 14.19
CA ALA A 375 11.10 -6.56 13.93
C ALA A 375 10.51 -5.17 14.13
N VAL A 376 9.50 -4.83 13.35
CA VAL A 376 8.67 -3.64 13.57
C VAL A 376 7.21 -4.05 13.59
N GLU A 377 6.48 -3.58 14.59
CA GLU A 377 5.04 -3.71 14.76
C GLU A 377 4.40 -2.35 14.52
N TYR A 378 3.26 -2.32 13.83
CA TYR A 378 2.59 -1.08 13.42
C TYR A 378 1.08 -1.27 13.31
N ASP A 379 0.33 -0.16 13.36
CA ASP A 379 -1.12 -0.17 13.23
C ASP A 379 -1.55 -0.25 11.76
N TYR A 380 -2.66 -0.93 11.51
CA TYR A 380 -3.33 -0.96 10.21
C TYR A 380 -4.85 -0.80 10.38
N VAL A 381 -5.51 -0.42 9.30
CA VAL A 381 -6.97 -0.33 9.22
C VAL A 381 -7.49 -1.57 8.50
N GLU A 382 -8.51 -2.22 9.04
CA GLU A 382 -9.16 -3.38 8.41
C GLU A 382 -9.66 -3.00 6.99
N PRO A 383 -9.11 -3.58 5.91
CA PRO A 383 -9.34 -3.09 4.55
C PRO A 383 -10.75 -3.36 4.00
N THR A 384 -11.55 -4.21 4.66
CA THR A 384 -12.97 -4.39 4.30
C THR A 384 -13.81 -3.12 4.54
N GLN A 385 -13.25 -2.12 5.23
CA GLN A 385 -13.85 -0.79 5.43
C GLN A 385 -13.61 0.16 4.24
N LEU A 386 -12.99 -0.32 3.17
CA LEU A 386 -12.75 0.42 1.94
C LEU A 386 -13.68 -0.05 0.81
N TYR A 387 -13.96 0.89 -0.11
CA TYR A 387 -14.49 0.56 -1.43
C TYR A 387 -13.36 0.07 -2.37
N PRO A 388 -13.69 -0.56 -3.50
CA PRO A 388 -12.68 -0.93 -4.50
C PRO A 388 -11.91 0.25 -5.11
N SER A 389 -12.39 1.47 -4.94
CA SER A 389 -11.69 2.72 -5.25
C SER A 389 -10.59 3.07 -4.24
N LEU A 390 -10.46 2.31 -3.15
CA LEU A 390 -9.67 2.57 -1.95
C LEU A 390 -10.15 3.77 -1.12
N GLU A 391 -11.31 4.35 -1.45
CA GLU A 391 -11.99 5.32 -0.59
C GLU A 391 -12.58 4.61 0.63
N THR A 392 -12.53 5.26 1.79
CA THR A 392 -13.12 4.69 3.02
C THR A 392 -14.64 4.73 2.97
N LYS A 393 -15.30 3.70 3.50
CA LYS A 393 -16.78 3.63 3.58
C LYS A 393 -17.36 4.63 4.58
N ARG A 394 -16.57 5.08 5.57
CA ARG A 394 -17.02 5.95 6.68
C ARG A 394 -16.87 7.44 6.38
N VAL A 395 -15.77 7.82 5.74
CA VAL A 395 -15.45 9.23 5.48
C VAL A 395 -15.26 9.41 3.97
N ALA A 396 -16.10 10.24 3.36
CA ALA A 396 -16.02 10.59 1.96
C ALA A 396 -14.78 11.46 1.70
N GLY A 397 -14.05 11.20 0.61
CA GLY A 397 -12.82 11.88 0.25
C GLY A 397 -11.58 11.41 1.03
N LEU A 398 -11.71 10.43 1.93
CA LEU A 398 -10.58 9.81 2.62
C LEU A 398 -10.23 8.47 1.99
N PHE A 399 -8.97 8.29 1.58
CA PHE A 399 -8.45 7.09 0.93
C PHE A 399 -7.29 6.49 1.71
N ASN A 400 -7.12 5.18 1.67
CA ASN A 400 -5.99 4.47 2.27
C ASN A 400 -5.22 3.68 1.23
N ALA A 401 -3.89 3.66 1.31
CA ALA A 401 -3.06 2.86 0.41
C ALA A 401 -1.79 2.31 1.08
N GLY A 402 -1.39 1.11 0.70
CA GLY A 402 -0.17 0.46 1.17
C GLY A 402 -0.33 -0.30 2.48
N GLN A 403 0.65 -0.21 3.36
CA GLN A 403 0.71 -1.01 4.59
C GLN A 403 -0.43 -0.71 5.58
N ILE A 404 -0.99 0.48 5.57
CA ILE A 404 -2.17 0.82 6.38
C ILE A 404 -3.37 -0.09 6.05
N ASN A 405 -3.42 -0.67 4.85
CA ASN A 405 -4.42 -1.66 4.42
C ASN A 405 -3.99 -3.11 4.68
N GLY A 406 -2.92 -3.33 5.46
CA GLY A 406 -2.44 -4.65 5.81
C GLY A 406 -1.63 -5.37 4.72
N THR A 407 -1.10 -4.66 3.73
CA THR A 407 -0.18 -5.25 2.73
C THR A 407 1.27 -5.18 3.17
N SER A 408 2.14 -6.03 2.58
CA SER A 408 3.58 -5.97 2.77
C SER A 408 4.31 -6.12 1.44
N GLY A 409 4.88 -5.02 0.93
CA GLY A 409 5.68 -4.95 -0.29
C GLY A 409 5.61 -3.58 -0.94
N TYR A 410 6.71 -3.20 -1.62
CA TYR A 410 6.83 -1.90 -2.26
C TYR A 410 5.86 -1.75 -3.43
N GLU A 411 5.73 -2.81 -4.24
CA GLU A 411 4.92 -2.83 -5.43
C GLU A 411 3.42 -2.85 -5.09
N GLU A 412 3.03 -3.62 -4.08
CA GLU A 412 1.66 -3.63 -3.56
C GLU A 412 1.27 -2.26 -3.00
N ALA A 413 2.21 -1.57 -2.34
CA ALA A 413 1.99 -0.23 -1.82
C ALA A 413 1.87 0.80 -2.96
N ALA A 414 2.77 0.75 -3.94
CA ALA A 414 2.78 1.63 -5.10
C ALA A 414 1.51 1.49 -5.95
N GLY A 415 1.11 0.25 -6.26
CA GLY A 415 -0.12 -0.01 -7.03
C GLY A 415 -1.38 0.51 -6.34
N GLN A 416 -1.49 0.33 -5.01
CA GLN A 416 -2.58 0.92 -4.23
C GLN A 416 -2.49 2.45 -4.21
N GLY A 417 -1.28 3.00 -4.01
CA GLY A 417 -1.04 4.44 -4.00
C GLY A 417 -1.49 5.11 -5.27
N LEU A 418 -1.15 4.52 -6.42
CA LEU A 418 -1.53 5.04 -7.72
C LEU A 418 -3.06 5.04 -7.90
N VAL A 419 -3.74 3.93 -7.60
CA VAL A 419 -5.21 3.84 -7.71
C VAL A 419 -5.91 4.78 -6.73
N ALA A 420 -5.43 4.88 -5.49
CA ALA A 420 -5.98 5.80 -4.49
C ALA A 420 -5.77 7.27 -4.90
N GLY A 421 -4.58 7.61 -5.42
CA GLY A 421 -4.27 8.95 -5.93
C GLY A 421 -5.14 9.35 -7.12
N ILE A 422 -5.29 8.46 -8.11
CA ILE A 422 -6.19 8.67 -9.25
C ILE A 422 -7.62 8.96 -8.75
N ASN A 423 -8.12 8.13 -7.86
CA ASN A 423 -9.48 8.25 -7.36
C ASN A 423 -9.67 9.46 -6.43
N ALA A 424 -8.70 9.81 -5.60
CA ALA A 424 -8.71 11.03 -4.80
C ALA A 424 -8.74 12.28 -5.70
N GLY A 425 -7.99 12.24 -6.80
CA GLY A 425 -7.99 13.30 -7.80
C GLY A 425 -9.33 13.45 -8.52
N LEU A 426 -9.94 12.35 -8.95
CA LEU A 426 -11.28 12.36 -9.56
C LEU A 426 -12.34 12.85 -8.58
N TYR A 427 -12.27 12.40 -7.32
CA TYR A 427 -13.13 12.88 -6.24
C TYR A 427 -12.99 14.39 -6.05
N ALA A 428 -11.76 14.90 -5.91
CA ALA A 428 -11.49 16.31 -5.67
C ALA A 428 -12.00 17.21 -6.82
N ARG A 429 -11.86 16.75 -8.08
CA ARG A 429 -12.40 17.45 -9.26
C ARG A 429 -13.94 17.53 -9.25
N ALA A 430 -14.60 16.40 -8.98
CA ALA A 430 -16.07 16.36 -8.94
C ALA A 430 -16.66 17.26 -7.83
N HIS A 431 -15.86 17.53 -6.78
CA HIS A 431 -16.26 18.36 -5.65
C HIS A 431 -15.66 19.78 -5.69
N ALA A 432 -15.08 20.21 -6.81
CA ALA A 432 -14.45 21.53 -6.95
C ALA A 432 -15.44 22.70 -6.73
N GLU A 433 -16.67 22.54 -7.19
CA GLU A 433 -17.72 23.58 -7.09
C GLU A 433 -18.44 23.61 -5.72
N CYS A 434 -18.31 22.55 -4.93
CA CYS A 434 -18.95 22.44 -3.60
C CYS A 434 -18.24 23.25 -2.51
N CYS A 435 -17.07 23.80 -2.78
CA CYS A 435 -16.34 24.66 -1.86
C CYS A 435 -16.65 26.14 -2.20
N GLY A 436 -17.82 26.62 -1.74
CA GLY A 436 -18.09 28.05 -1.61
C GLY A 436 -17.11 28.71 -0.61
N PRO A 437 -17.38 29.96 -0.16
CA PRO A 437 -16.42 30.79 0.61
C PRO A 437 -15.81 30.20 1.89
N LEU A 438 -16.10 28.96 2.26
CA LEU A 438 -15.39 28.17 3.30
C LEU A 438 -13.90 27.94 3.00
N CYS A 439 -13.46 28.14 1.73
CA CYS A 439 -12.04 28.08 1.36
C CYS A 439 -11.26 29.36 1.70
N ALA A 440 -11.94 30.44 2.04
CA ALA A 440 -11.33 31.67 2.51
C ALA A 440 -11.37 31.65 4.06
N VAL A 441 -10.25 31.32 4.70
CA VAL A 441 -10.08 31.55 6.14
C VAL A 441 -10.23 33.06 6.33
N PRO A 442 -11.19 33.55 7.17
CA PRO A 442 -11.33 34.96 7.41
C PRO A 442 -10.04 35.56 7.98
N ASP A 443 -9.62 36.73 7.49
CA ASP A 443 -8.40 37.44 7.89
C ASP A 443 -8.24 37.68 9.41
N GLY A 444 -9.26 37.40 10.21
CA GLY A 444 -9.24 37.53 11.67
C GLY A 444 -8.67 36.35 12.47
N MET A 445 -8.44 35.17 11.84
CA MET A 445 -7.96 33.97 12.57
C MET A 445 -6.46 33.97 12.88
N HIS A 446 -5.68 34.80 12.22
CA HIS A 446 -4.24 34.95 12.50
C HIS A 446 -3.93 35.47 13.92
N GLY A 447 -4.87 36.12 14.57
CA GLY A 447 -4.72 36.66 15.94
C GLY A 447 -4.93 35.62 17.05
N ALA A 448 -5.80 34.62 16.86
CA ALA A 448 -6.16 33.69 17.94
C ALA A 448 -5.15 32.54 18.12
N ILE A 449 -4.42 32.18 17.04
CA ILE A 449 -3.38 31.13 17.07
C ILE A 449 -2.02 31.71 17.49
N ALA A 450 -1.79 33.01 17.24
CA ALA A 450 -0.53 33.68 17.58
C ALA A 450 -0.37 34.02 19.07
N SER A 451 -1.41 33.90 19.89
CA SER A 451 -1.39 34.21 21.30
C SER A 451 -1.09 33.01 22.24
N ALA A 452 -0.87 31.82 21.72
CA ALA A 452 -0.34 30.72 22.53
C ALA A 452 1.20 30.84 22.59
N GLU A 453 1.73 31.25 23.75
CA GLU A 453 3.17 31.31 23.96
C GLU A 453 3.84 29.96 23.71
N PRO A 454 4.97 29.89 22.99
CA PRO A 454 5.70 28.65 22.75
C PRO A 454 6.39 28.23 24.06
N GLY A 455 5.79 27.31 24.78
CA GLY A 455 6.44 26.60 25.87
C GLY A 455 7.63 25.81 25.35
N SER A 456 8.80 25.98 25.94
CA SER A 456 10.05 25.31 25.61
C SER A 456 9.90 23.79 25.66
N PHE A 457 9.86 23.12 24.49
CA PHE A 457 9.85 21.66 24.39
C PHE A 457 11.27 21.11 24.45
N THR A 458 11.60 20.43 25.52
CA THR A 458 12.70 19.46 25.55
C THR A 458 12.12 18.06 25.29
N PRO A 459 12.71 17.23 24.43
CA PRO A 459 12.21 15.88 24.18
C PRO A 459 12.52 14.98 25.38
N LYS A 460 11.56 14.79 26.28
CA LYS A 460 11.58 13.72 27.26
C LYS A 460 10.72 12.55 26.77
N ALA A 461 11.31 11.38 26.79
CA ALA A 461 10.63 10.13 26.51
C ALA A 461 9.47 9.94 27.51
N VAL A 462 8.28 9.59 26.95
CA VAL A 462 7.03 9.32 27.65
C VAL A 462 6.27 10.57 28.11
N MET A 463 5.30 11.00 27.28
CA MET A 463 4.27 11.96 27.71
C MET A 463 3.40 11.31 28.79
N ASN A 464 3.16 12.02 29.90
CA ASN A 464 2.23 11.60 30.93
C ASN A 464 0.78 11.95 30.56
N ALA A 465 -0.20 11.40 31.29
CA ALA A 465 -1.62 11.58 30.99
C ALA A 465 -2.08 13.06 31.01
N ALA A 466 -1.42 13.94 31.75
CA ALA A 466 -1.74 15.36 31.80
C ALA A 466 -1.25 16.12 30.55
N GLU A 467 -0.12 15.73 29.99
CA GLU A 467 0.39 16.27 28.72
C GLU A 467 -0.46 15.83 27.52
N LEU A 468 -0.97 14.59 27.54
CA LEU A 468 -1.99 14.11 26.59
C LEU A 468 -3.29 14.94 26.73
N HIS A 469 -3.73 15.23 27.92
CA HIS A 469 -4.96 16.00 28.16
C HIS A 469 -4.85 17.45 27.66
N SER A 470 -3.70 18.12 27.85
CA SER A 470 -3.42 19.44 27.29
C SER A 470 -3.42 19.44 25.74
N PHE A 471 -2.95 18.38 25.11
CA PHE A 471 -2.98 18.21 23.65
C PHE A 471 -4.42 18.01 23.13
N TYR A 472 -5.25 17.29 23.86
CA TYR A 472 -6.68 17.11 23.56
C TYR A 472 -7.45 18.43 23.68
N GLU A 473 -7.19 19.27 24.69
CA GLU A 473 -7.82 20.60 24.84
C GLU A 473 -7.52 21.55 23.67
N ILE A 474 -6.30 21.50 23.08
CA ILE A 474 -5.95 22.30 21.91
C ILE A 474 -6.72 21.82 20.67
N SER A 475 -6.82 20.51 20.50
CA SER A 475 -7.58 19.88 19.40
C SER A 475 -9.08 20.20 19.50
N GLU A 476 -9.68 20.13 20.68
CA GLU A 476 -11.09 20.47 20.91
C GLU A 476 -11.39 21.96 20.69
N LYS A 477 -10.51 22.85 21.15
CA LYS A 477 -10.65 24.30 20.93
C LYS A 477 -10.55 24.66 19.43
N THR A 478 -9.69 23.97 18.69
CA THR A 478 -9.55 24.16 17.23
C THR A 478 -10.77 23.60 16.49
N ALA A 479 -11.28 22.44 16.91
CA ALA A 479 -12.52 21.88 16.38
C ALA A 479 -13.75 22.75 16.71
N ALA A 480 -13.83 23.30 17.94
CA ALA A 480 -14.89 24.22 18.34
C ALA A 480 -14.85 25.55 17.56
N ALA A 481 -13.66 26.07 17.27
CA ALA A 481 -13.49 27.28 16.46
C ALA A 481 -13.93 27.03 15.00
N LEU A 482 -13.59 25.89 14.41
CA LEU A 482 -14.04 25.47 13.07
C LEU A 482 -15.57 25.29 13.02
N ASN A 483 -16.15 24.61 14.01
CA ASN A 483 -17.61 24.46 14.12
C ASN A 483 -18.35 25.79 14.27
N SER A 484 -17.74 26.76 15.00
CA SER A 484 -18.28 28.12 15.12
C SER A 484 -18.25 28.87 13.77
N LEU A 485 -17.20 28.69 12.98
CA LEU A 485 -17.07 29.28 11.64
C LEU A 485 -18.03 28.63 10.64
N GLU A 486 -18.21 27.33 10.70
CA GLU A 486 -19.22 26.63 9.88
C GLU A 486 -20.63 27.11 10.20
N LYS A 487 -20.95 27.31 11.47
CA LYS A 487 -22.23 27.84 11.91
C LYS A 487 -22.46 29.28 11.43
N GLN A 488 -21.45 30.15 11.52
CA GLN A 488 -21.52 31.51 10.98
C GLN A 488 -21.63 31.56 9.45
N ALA A 489 -20.93 30.66 8.74
CA ALA A 489 -21.02 30.54 7.30
C ALA A 489 -22.39 30.00 6.85
N GLN A 490 -23.01 29.09 7.62
CA GLN A 490 -24.37 28.58 7.40
C GLN A 490 -25.43 29.67 7.61
N GLU A 491 -25.28 30.48 8.65
CA GLU A 491 -26.18 31.57 8.98
C GLU A 491 -26.13 32.73 7.92
N ASN A 492 -24.92 32.99 7.38
CA ASN A 492 -24.70 34.08 6.41
C ASN A 492 -24.99 33.69 4.96
N ALA A 493 -25.04 32.42 4.59
CA ALA A 493 -25.15 31.98 3.19
C ALA A 493 -26.56 31.52 2.78
N GLY A 494 -27.52 31.33 3.69
CA GLY A 494 -28.82 30.74 3.35
C GLY A 494 -28.70 29.34 2.73
N TYR A 495 -27.59 28.68 2.94
CA TYR A 495 -27.23 27.43 2.28
C TYR A 495 -27.80 26.25 3.07
N ASN A 496 -28.60 25.43 2.41
CA ASN A 496 -28.95 24.09 2.89
C ASN A 496 -27.68 23.23 2.83
N ALA A 497 -26.91 23.13 3.93
CA ALA A 497 -25.64 22.42 4.04
C ALA A 497 -25.76 20.87 3.89
N PHE A 498 -26.94 20.38 3.59
CA PHE A 498 -27.26 18.98 3.37
C PHE A 498 -27.45 18.65 1.89
N SER A 499 -26.70 19.29 1.00
CA SER A 499 -26.67 18.85 -0.39
C SER A 499 -26.06 17.46 -0.44
N LYS A 500 -26.77 16.53 -1.07
CA LYS A 500 -26.31 15.18 -1.41
C LYS A 500 -24.86 15.25 -1.92
N ILE A 501 -23.96 14.44 -1.38
CA ILE A 501 -22.58 14.38 -1.89
C ILE A 501 -22.66 14.14 -3.40
N PRO A 502 -22.03 14.98 -4.25
CA PRO A 502 -22.11 14.80 -5.69
C PRO A 502 -21.63 13.39 -6.08
N GLU A 503 -22.36 12.76 -6.99
CA GLU A 503 -21.95 11.47 -7.54
C GLU A 503 -20.68 11.67 -8.38
N TRP A 504 -19.67 10.85 -8.14
CA TRP A 504 -18.45 10.79 -8.92
C TRP A 504 -18.19 9.35 -9.37
N GLU A 505 -17.54 9.17 -10.49
CA GLU A 505 -17.28 7.85 -11.05
C GLU A 505 -15.85 7.41 -10.78
N PRO A 506 -15.62 6.47 -9.84
CA PRO A 506 -14.29 5.97 -9.55
C PRO A 506 -13.74 5.10 -10.68
N ILE A 507 -12.40 5.02 -10.76
CA ILE A 507 -11.71 3.99 -11.51
C ILE A 507 -11.55 2.78 -10.59
N VAL A 508 -12.10 1.65 -11.02
CA VAL A 508 -11.99 0.34 -10.36
C VAL A 508 -11.42 -0.64 -11.38
N LEU A 509 -10.29 -1.25 -11.03
CA LEU A 509 -9.64 -2.24 -11.90
C LEU A 509 -10.23 -3.62 -11.65
N GLY A 510 -10.61 -4.31 -12.71
CA GLY A 510 -11.12 -5.68 -12.67
C GLY A 510 -10.03 -6.71 -12.33
N ARG A 511 -10.44 -7.84 -11.75
CA ARG A 511 -9.56 -9.01 -11.52
C ARG A 511 -9.03 -9.63 -12.80
N ASP A 512 -9.69 -9.41 -13.91
CA ASP A 512 -9.30 -9.84 -15.26
C ASP A 512 -8.45 -8.82 -16.00
N GLU A 513 -8.33 -7.60 -15.46
CA GLU A 513 -7.61 -6.50 -16.09
C GLU A 513 -6.22 -6.27 -15.48
N ALA A 514 -6.08 -6.45 -14.16
CA ALA A 514 -4.83 -6.16 -13.46
C ALA A 514 -4.59 -7.03 -12.22
N TYR A 515 -3.33 -7.33 -11.92
CA TYR A 515 -2.91 -7.82 -10.60
C TYR A 515 -3.23 -6.80 -9.49
N ILE A 516 -3.16 -5.49 -9.78
CA ILE A 516 -3.59 -4.43 -8.87
C ILE A 516 -5.09 -4.59 -8.59
N GLY A 517 -5.90 -4.93 -9.58
CA GLY A 517 -7.34 -5.22 -9.39
C GLY A 517 -7.57 -6.44 -8.51
N VAL A 518 -6.84 -7.54 -8.73
CA VAL A 518 -6.89 -8.74 -7.86
C VAL A 518 -6.50 -8.38 -6.42
N LEU A 519 -5.41 -7.63 -6.24
CA LEU A 519 -4.93 -7.17 -4.94
C LEU A 519 -6.01 -6.38 -4.18
N ILE A 520 -6.57 -5.37 -4.81
CA ILE A 520 -7.57 -4.49 -4.17
C ILE A 520 -8.84 -5.26 -3.86
N ASP A 521 -9.34 -6.07 -4.80
CA ASP A 521 -10.54 -6.86 -4.57
C ASP A 521 -10.36 -7.86 -3.42
N ASP A 522 -9.22 -8.57 -3.35
CA ASP A 522 -8.90 -9.46 -2.22
C ASP A 522 -8.92 -8.69 -0.87
N LEU A 523 -8.34 -7.49 -0.81
CA LEU A 523 -8.31 -6.70 0.41
C LEU A 523 -9.70 -6.26 0.87
N VAL A 524 -10.50 -5.69 -0.03
CA VAL A 524 -11.79 -5.09 0.34
C VAL A 524 -12.91 -6.12 0.55
N THR A 525 -12.77 -7.33 -0.01
CA THR A 525 -13.76 -8.41 0.11
C THR A 525 -13.39 -9.46 1.15
N LEU A 526 -12.12 -9.88 1.18
CA LEU A 526 -11.65 -10.95 2.08
C LEU A 526 -11.08 -10.39 3.40
N GLY A 527 -10.63 -9.13 3.38
CA GLY A 527 -9.84 -8.58 4.47
C GLY A 527 -8.48 -9.25 4.60
N THR A 528 -7.77 -8.93 5.67
CA THR A 528 -6.50 -9.61 5.95
C THR A 528 -6.31 -9.85 7.45
N LYS A 529 -5.89 -11.07 7.79
CA LYS A 529 -5.50 -11.45 9.16
C LYS A 529 -3.99 -11.52 9.34
N GLU A 530 -3.25 -11.54 8.24
CA GLU A 530 -1.78 -11.56 8.19
C GLU A 530 -1.34 -10.60 7.07
N PRO A 531 -0.11 -10.03 7.10
CA PRO A 531 0.33 -9.12 6.05
C PRO A 531 0.15 -9.72 4.65
N TYR A 532 -0.74 -9.10 3.86
CA TYR A 532 -1.08 -9.56 2.52
C TYR A 532 0.11 -9.40 1.58
N ARG A 533 0.31 -10.39 0.73
CA ARG A 533 1.30 -10.38 -0.34
C ARG A 533 0.71 -10.95 -1.62
N MET A 534 0.98 -10.29 -2.74
CA MET A 534 0.52 -10.76 -4.04
C MET A 534 1.36 -11.93 -4.57
N PHE A 535 0.68 -12.95 -5.07
CA PHE A 535 1.24 -14.12 -5.73
C PHE A 535 0.46 -14.45 -6.99
N THR A 536 1.14 -15.06 -7.96
CA THR A 536 0.48 -15.49 -9.21
C THR A 536 -0.68 -16.46 -8.98
N ALA A 537 -0.67 -17.22 -7.88
CA ALA A 537 -1.74 -18.17 -7.53
C ALA A 537 -3.07 -17.47 -7.19
N ARG A 538 -3.04 -16.17 -6.82
CA ARG A 538 -4.25 -15.41 -6.49
C ARG A 538 -5.00 -14.92 -7.74
N ALA A 539 -4.33 -14.86 -8.88
CA ALA A 539 -4.91 -14.41 -10.14
C ALA A 539 -5.46 -15.60 -10.95
N GLU A 540 -6.72 -15.53 -11.33
CA GLU A 540 -7.43 -16.55 -12.09
C GLU A 540 -7.06 -16.51 -13.59
N TYR A 541 -6.77 -15.32 -14.12
CA TYR A 541 -6.60 -15.06 -15.56
C TYR A 541 -5.15 -14.73 -15.93
N ARG A 542 -4.17 -15.50 -15.38
CA ARG A 542 -2.73 -15.23 -15.46
C ARG A 542 -2.18 -15.06 -16.88
N LEU A 543 -2.73 -15.76 -17.86
CA LEU A 543 -2.31 -15.61 -19.26
C LEU A 543 -2.70 -14.26 -19.86
N LYS A 544 -3.77 -13.63 -19.36
CA LYS A 544 -4.15 -12.27 -19.75
C LYS A 544 -3.37 -11.23 -18.96
N LEU A 545 -3.07 -11.50 -17.69
CA LEU A 545 -2.40 -10.57 -16.78
C LEU A 545 -0.86 -10.62 -16.88
N ARG A 546 -0.31 -10.99 -18.04
CA ARG A 546 1.14 -10.98 -18.24
C ARG A 546 1.72 -9.58 -18.14
N HIS A 547 2.98 -9.51 -17.73
CA HIS A 547 3.72 -8.26 -17.55
C HIS A 547 3.97 -7.52 -18.87
N ASP A 548 4.08 -8.25 -20.00
CA ASP A 548 4.41 -7.73 -21.34
C ASP A 548 3.23 -7.08 -22.07
N THR A 549 1.99 -7.21 -21.56
CA THR A 549 0.76 -6.68 -22.15
C THR A 549 -0.04 -5.75 -21.23
N ALA A 550 0.58 -5.22 -20.17
CA ALA A 550 -0.13 -4.38 -19.19
C ALA A 550 -0.66 -3.08 -19.80
N ASP A 551 0.11 -2.45 -20.69
CA ASP A 551 -0.28 -1.22 -21.37
C ASP A 551 -1.53 -1.37 -22.24
N ARG A 552 -1.70 -2.53 -22.94
CA ARG A 552 -2.93 -2.82 -23.70
C ARG A 552 -4.19 -2.80 -22.85
N ARG A 553 -4.09 -3.30 -21.62
CA ARG A 553 -5.25 -3.43 -20.72
C ARG A 553 -5.59 -2.15 -20.00
N LEU A 554 -4.58 -1.33 -19.64
CA LEU A 554 -4.71 -0.28 -18.65
C LEU A 554 -4.60 1.15 -19.21
N ALA A 555 -4.13 1.32 -20.46
CA ALA A 555 -3.97 2.63 -21.08
C ALA A 555 -5.25 3.49 -21.08
N LYS A 556 -6.42 2.87 -21.26
CA LYS A 556 -7.73 3.55 -21.19
C LYS A 556 -7.98 4.24 -19.84
N TYR A 557 -7.52 3.63 -18.75
CA TYR A 557 -7.64 4.21 -17.40
C TYR A 557 -6.66 5.34 -17.16
N ALA A 558 -5.44 5.23 -17.71
CA ALA A 558 -4.45 6.29 -17.65
C ALA A 558 -4.92 7.54 -18.41
N LEU A 559 -5.57 7.38 -19.56
CA LEU A 559 -6.19 8.46 -20.30
C LEU A 559 -7.33 9.11 -19.48
N LYS A 560 -8.26 8.31 -18.95
CA LYS A 560 -9.39 8.80 -18.12
C LYS A 560 -8.88 9.56 -16.88
N ALA A 561 -7.77 9.12 -16.29
CA ALA A 561 -7.14 9.79 -15.14
C ALA A 561 -6.38 11.08 -15.53
N GLY A 562 -6.07 11.29 -16.80
CA GLY A 562 -5.24 12.40 -17.28
C GLY A 562 -3.75 12.19 -17.06
N LEU A 563 -3.31 10.93 -16.92
CA LEU A 563 -1.89 10.55 -16.70
C LEU A 563 -1.16 10.17 -17.99
N LYS A 564 -1.88 9.87 -19.05
CA LYS A 564 -1.36 9.70 -20.41
C LYS A 564 -2.16 10.54 -21.38
N THR A 565 -1.47 11.06 -22.40
CA THR A 565 -2.07 11.85 -23.46
C THR A 565 -2.70 10.96 -24.53
N GLN A 566 -3.62 11.52 -25.34
CA GLN A 566 -4.21 10.83 -26.48
C GLN A 566 -3.14 10.29 -27.45
N GLN A 567 -2.10 11.08 -27.71
CA GLN A 567 -0.98 10.68 -28.57
C GLN A 567 -0.21 9.45 -28.04
N GLN A 568 -0.06 9.35 -26.70
CA GLN A 568 0.56 8.15 -26.09
C GLN A 568 -0.33 6.92 -26.25
N ILE A 569 -1.65 7.09 -26.16
CA ILE A 569 -2.61 6.01 -26.40
C ILE A 569 -2.55 5.51 -27.85
N GLU A 570 -2.53 6.43 -28.81
CA GLU A 570 -2.41 6.11 -30.23
C GLU A 570 -1.15 5.27 -30.54
N LYS A 571 -0.01 5.62 -29.95
CA LYS A 571 1.22 4.80 -30.07
C LYS A 571 1.06 3.39 -29.49
N ILE A 572 0.31 3.25 -28.39
CA ILE A 572 0.02 1.93 -27.81
C ILE A 572 -0.87 1.14 -28.77
N GLU A 573 -1.89 1.76 -29.34
CA GLU A 573 -2.79 1.13 -30.31
C GLU A 573 -2.05 0.68 -31.56
N GLU A 574 -1.16 1.51 -32.13
CA GLU A 574 -0.28 1.16 -33.27
C GLU A 574 0.61 -0.05 -32.94
N LYS A 575 1.23 -0.07 -31.76
CA LYS A 575 2.03 -1.21 -31.28
C LYS A 575 1.22 -2.50 -31.27
N TYR A 576 -0.03 -2.45 -30.81
CA TYR A 576 -0.88 -3.64 -30.73
C TYR A 576 -1.51 -4.05 -32.06
N ALA A 577 -1.77 -3.11 -32.98
CA ALA A 577 -2.12 -3.43 -34.35
C ALA A 577 -1.00 -4.21 -35.03
N LEU A 578 0.25 -3.79 -34.85
CA LEU A 578 1.44 -4.51 -35.34
C LEU A 578 1.58 -5.89 -34.68
N LEU A 579 1.33 -6.03 -33.39
CA LEU A 579 1.33 -7.31 -32.69
C LEU A 579 0.28 -8.28 -33.26
N ASP A 580 -0.92 -7.81 -33.50
CA ASP A 580 -2.03 -8.60 -34.02
C ASP A 580 -1.73 -9.08 -35.49
N GLU A 581 -1.02 -8.25 -36.28
CA GLU A 581 -0.47 -8.64 -37.58
C GLU A 581 0.54 -9.81 -37.48
N MET A 582 1.53 -9.66 -36.54
CA MET A 582 2.53 -10.70 -36.26
C MET A 582 1.87 -12.02 -35.85
N VAL A 583 0.89 -11.97 -34.95
CA VAL A 583 0.13 -13.15 -34.49
C VAL A 583 -0.58 -13.79 -35.66
N SER A 584 -1.21 -12.99 -36.53
CA SER A 584 -1.89 -13.49 -37.73
C SER A 584 -0.92 -14.17 -38.71
N MET A 585 0.30 -13.64 -38.87
CA MET A 585 1.38 -14.22 -39.65
C MET A 585 1.84 -15.56 -39.07
N LEU A 586 2.09 -15.59 -37.75
CA LEU A 586 2.54 -16.80 -37.03
C LEU A 586 1.47 -17.90 -37.01
N LEU A 587 0.19 -17.56 -37.00
CA LEU A 587 -0.90 -18.54 -37.12
C LEU A 587 -0.94 -19.22 -38.49
N LYS A 588 -0.57 -18.50 -39.58
CA LYS A 588 -0.46 -19.04 -40.92
C LYS A 588 0.82 -19.86 -41.11
N ASN A 589 1.92 -19.43 -40.49
CA ASN A 589 3.22 -20.10 -40.57
C ASN A 589 3.91 -20.13 -39.20
N PRO A 590 3.66 -21.12 -38.32
CA PRO A 590 4.22 -21.22 -36.99
C PRO A 590 5.76 -21.26 -36.90
N GLY A 591 6.41 -21.64 -38.00
CA GLY A 591 7.89 -21.70 -38.11
C GLY A 591 8.54 -20.41 -38.63
N GLN A 592 7.78 -19.35 -38.82
CA GLN A 592 8.28 -18.09 -39.35
C GLN A 592 9.38 -17.51 -38.45
N LYS A 593 10.53 -17.20 -39.06
CA LYS A 593 11.57 -16.40 -38.36
C LYS A 593 11.18 -14.94 -38.33
N ASN A 594 11.70 -14.22 -37.35
CA ASN A 594 11.46 -12.78 -37.24
C ASN A 594 11.93 -12.06 -38.53
N PRO A 595 11.06 -11.42 -39.27
CA PRO A 595 11.42 -10.76 -40.53
C PRO A 595 12.01 -9.34 -40.33
N GLY A 596 12.27 -8.90 -39.07
CA GLY A 596 12.81 -7.60 -38.76
C GLY A 596 11.98 -6.79 -37.76
N TYR A 597 10.98 -7.38 -37.13
CA TYR A 597 10.21 -6.73 -36.04
C TYR A 597 11.02 -6.61 -34.75
N PRO A 598 10.67 -5.68 -33.84
CA PRO A 598 11.29 -5.59 -32.50
C PRO A 598 11.21 -6.93 -31.76
N GLU A 599 12.34 -7.42 -31.28
CA GLU A 599 12.47 -8.78 -30.73
C GLU A 599 11.49 -9.06 -29.59
N GLN A 600 11.33 -8.11 -28.67
CA GLN A 600 10.40 -8.24 -27.54
C GLN A 600 8.94 -8.41 -28.01
N LEU A 601 8.54 -7.65 -29.04
CA LEU A 601 7.19 -7.71 -29.58
C LEU A 601 6.96 -9.02 -30.35
N TRP A 602 8.00 -9.49 -31.06
CA TRP A 602 7.98 -10.78 -31.74
C TRP A 602 7.84 -11.96 -30.77
N GLU A 603 8.55 -11.92 -29.63
CA GLU A 603 8.39 -12.93 -28.58
C GLU A 603 6.98 -12.89 -27.96
N THR A 604 6.41 -11.71 -27.75
CA THR A 604 5.02 -11.56 -27.29
C THR A 604 4.05 -12.17 -28.32
N ALA A 605 4.25 -11.95 -29.62
CA ALA A 605 3.42 -12.53 -30.69
C ALA A 605 3.50 -14.07 -30.70
N LYS A 606 4.68 -14.64 -30.51
CA LYS A 606 4.85 -16.11 -30.40
C LYS A 606 4.08 -16.67 -29.22
N ILE A 607 4.09 -15.97 -28.06
CA ILE A 607 3.35 -16.37 -26.87
C ILE A 607 1.84 -16.34 -27.17
N ASP A 608 1.33 -15.26 -27.74
CA ASP A 608 -0.09 -15.09 -28.03
C ASP A 608 -0.56 -16.14 -29.06
N CYS A 609 0.23 -16.39 -30.10
CA CYS A 609 -0.05 -17.45 -31.06
C CYS A 609 -0.12 -18.84 -30.41
N LYS A 610 0.91 -19.19 -29.58
CA LYS A 610 1.00 -20.49 -28.91
C LYS A 610 -0.15 -20.74 -27.93
N TYR A 611 -0.59 -19.70 -27.22
CA TYR A 611 -1.57 -19.83 -26.14
C TYR A 611 -2.97 -19.33 -26.54
N LYS A 612 -3.21 -19.01 -27.79
CA LYS A 612 -4.48 -18.47 -28.32
C LYS A 612 -5.72 -19.19 -27.80
N TYR A 613 -5.76 -20.53 -27.93
CA TYR A 613 -6.89 -21.34 -27.46
C TYR A 613 -7.16 -21.16 -25.95
N TYR A 614 -6.09 -21.08 -25.14
CA TYR A 614 -6.24 -20.91 -23.69
C TYR A 614 -6.69 -19.50 -23.32
N ILE A 615 -6.26 -18.48 -24.06
CA ILE A 615 -6.69 -17.08 -23.90
C ILE A 615 -8.18 -16.97 -24.23
N GLU A 616 -8.64 -17.50 -25.37
CA GLU A 616 -10.06 -17.52 -25.75
C GLU A 616 -10.94 -18.25 -24.72
N LYS A 617 -10.42 -19.32 -24.12
CA LYS A 617 -11.12 -20.03 -23.05
C LYS A 617 -11.21 -19.19 -21.76
N GLN A 618 -10.20 -18.38 -21.46
CA GLN A 618 -10.25 -17.42 -20.35
C GLN A 618 -11.26 -16.31 -20.64
N ASP A 619 -11.33 -15.79 -21.87
CA ASP A 619 -12.29 -14.75 -22.26
C ASP A 619 -13.74 -15.17 -22.00
N LYS A 620 -14.11 -16.40 -22.38
CA LYS A 620 -15.45 -16.94 -22.08
C LYS A 620 -15.75 -17.03 -20.58
N ARG A 621 -14.74 -17.27 -19.73
CA ARG A 621 -14.92 -17.28 -18.27
C ARG A 621 -15.07 -15.86 -17.74
N ILE A 622 -14.32 -14.91 -18.29
CA ILE A 622 -14.40 -13.49 -17.93
C ILE A 622 -15.78 -12.93 -18.27
N GLU A 623 -16.33 -13.24 -19.44
CA GLU A 623 -17.71 -12.85 -19.78
C GLU A 623 -18.73 -13.33 -18.74
N LYS A 624 -18.57 -14.57 -18.26
CA LYS A 624 -19.42 -15.09 -17.19
C LYS A 624 -19.23 -14.33 -15.87
N MET A 625 -18.00 -14.03 -15.51
CA MET A 625 -17.67 -13.23 -14.30
C MET A 625 -18.30 -11.84 -14.41
N HIS A 626 -18.17 -11.14 -15.53
CA HIS A 626 -18.75 -9.82 -15.73
C HIS A 626 -20.28 -9.81 -15.57
N ARG A 627 -20.97 -10.88 -15.96
CA ARG A 627 -22.42 -11.02 -15.70
C ARG A 627 -22.74 -10.99 -14.21
N MET A 628 -21.91 -11.61 -13.36
CA MET A 628 -22.08 -11.58 -11.90
C MET A 628 -21.69 -10.23 -11.31
N GLU A 629 -20.63 -9.60 -11.82
CA GLU A 629 -20.19 -8.25 -11.39
C GLU A 629 -21.19 -7.16 -11.78
N ASN A 630 -21.96 -7.35 -12.85
CA ASN A 630 -22.98 -6.40 -13.27
C ASN A 630 -24.24 -6.43 -12.40
N VAL A 631 -24.45 -7.49 -11.60
CA VAL A 631 -25.55 -7.56 -10.63
C VAL A 631 -25.14 -6.77 -9.37
N ARG A 632 -25.65 -5.55 -9.28
CA ARG A 632 -25.38 -4.65 -8.16
C ARG A 632 -26.18 -5.03 -6.93
N ILE A 633 -25.56 -4.91 -5.76
CA ILE A 633 -26.21 -5.04 -4.45
C ILE A 633 -26.34 -3.63 -3.87
N PRO A 634 -27.56 -3.14 -3.58
CA PRO A 634 -27.74 -1.84 -2.94
C PRO A 634 -27.00 -1.77 -1.60
N GLN A 635 -26.47 -0.60 -1.27
CA GLN A 635 -25.70 -0.42 -0.02
C GLN A 635 -26.56 -0.60 1.23
N ASP A 636 -27.84 -0.30 1.13
CA ASP A 636 -28.87 -0.43 2.16
C ASP A 636 -29.59 -1.79 2.13
N PHE A 637 -29.14 -2.74 1.31
CA PHE A 637 -29.78 -4.04 1.15
C PHE A 637 -29.87 -4.78 2.49
N ASP A 638 -31.12 -5.19 2.85
CA ASP A 638 -31.38 -5.92 4.08
C ASP A 638 -31.20 -7.45 3.88
N TYR A 639 -30.02 -7.94 4.30
CA TYR A 639 -29.72 -9.38 4.28
C TYR A 639 -30.57 -10.18 5.27
N GLY A 640 -31.19 -9.52 6.27
CA GLY A 640 -32.13 -10.10 7.22
C GLY A 640 -33.45 -10.49 6.57
N ALA A 641 -33.86 -9.83 5.49
CA ALA A 641 -35.08 -10.12 4.74
C ALA A 641 -35.04 -11.47 3.98
N ILE A 642 -33.87 -12.14 3.91
CA ILE A 642 -33.72 -13.45 3.25
C ILE A 642 -33.78 -14.58 4.28
N PRO A 643 -34.94 -15.26 4.47
CA PRO A 643 -35.14 -16.23 5.57
C PRO A 643 -34.19 -17.44 5.49
N SER A 644 -33.85 -17.88 4.26
CA SER A 644 -33.05 -19.09 4.02
C SER A 644 -31.54 -18.81 3.95
N LEU A 645 -31.09 -17.55 4.14
CA LEU A 645 -29.69 -17.21 4.19
C LEU A 645 -29.06 -17.71 5.49
N SER A 646 -27.89 -18.38 5.40
CA SER A 646 -27.23 -18.88 6.61
C SER A 646 -26.85 -17.74 7.55
N ALA A 647 -26.88 -17.95 8.86
CA ALA A 647 -26.49 -16.94 9.85
C ALA A 647 -25.04 -16.48 9.63
N GLU A 648 -24.13 -17.39 9.27
CA GLU A 648 -22.73 -17.08 8.94
C GLU A 648 -22.64 -16.18 7.70
N SER A 649 -23.33 -16.53 6.63
CA SER A 649 -23.33 -15.75 5.39
C SER A 649 -23.93 -14.36 5.60
N ARG A 650 -25.02 -14.26 6.36
CA ARG A 650 -25.66 -13.00 6.73
C ARG A 650 -24.67 -12.07 7.45
N LEU A 651 -24.04 -12.53 8.53
CA LEU A 651 -23.06 -11.75 9.30
C LEU A 651 -21.88 -11.27 8.44
N LYS A 652 -21.40 -12.12 7.53
CA LYS A 652 -20.30 -11.77 6.64
C LYS A 652 -20.71 -10.73 5.59
N LEU A 653 -21.89 -10.90 4.99
CA LEU A 653 -22.41 -9.95 3.99
C LEU A 653 -22.72 -8.59 4.64
N GLU A 654 -23.29 -8.57 5.84
CA GLU A 654 -23.51 -7.34 6.60
C GLU A 654 -22.21 -6.63 6.97
N LYS A 655 -21.17 -7.39 7.35
CA LYS A 655 -19.85 -6.85 7.70
C LYS A 655 -19.14 -6.27 6.47
N VAL A 656 -19.10 -7.00 5.37
CA VAL A 656 -18.34 -6.62 4.17
C VAL A 656 -19.08 -5.62 3.30
N ARG A 657 -20.43 -5.73 3.22
CA ARG A 657 -21.28 -4.92 2.35
C ARG A 657 -20.79 -4.92 0.90
N PRO A 658 -20.72 -6.10 0.23
CA PRO A 658 -20.26 -6.19 -1.14
C PRO A 658 -21.16 -5.39 -2.09
N LEU A 659 -20.58 -4.76 -3.10
CA LEU A 659 -21.28 -3.93 -4.08
C LEU A 659 -21.88 -4.73 -5.23
N THR A 660 -21.38 -5.95 -5.44
CA THR A 660 -21.81 -6.82 -6.54
C THR A 660 -22.00 -8.25 -6.08
N LEU A 661 -22.79 -9.01 -6.83
CA LEU A 661 -22.98 -10.43 -6.58
C LEU A 661 -21.69 -11.22 -6.74
N GLY A 662 -20.80 -10.82 -7.67
CA GLY A 662 -19.47 -11.39 -7.84
C GLY A 662 -18.56 -11.16 -6.62
N GLN A 663 -18.60 -9.99 -6.02
CA GLN A 663 -17.88 -9.73 -4.76
C GLN A 663 -18.45 -10.59 -3.61
N ALA A 664 -19.77 -10.72 -3.52
CA ALA A 664 -20.40 -11.56 -2.52
C ALA A 664 -19.96 -13.03 -2.63
N GLU A 665 -19.83 -13.57 -3.87
CA GLU A 665 -19.37 -14.93 -4.13
C GLU A 665 -17.93 -15.18 -3.64
N ARG A 666 -17.08 -14.17 -3.68
CA ARG A 666 -15.66 -14.27 -3.26
C ARG A 666 -15.46 -14.21 -1.76
N ILE A 667 -16.43 -13.76 -0.97
CA ILE A 667 -16.32 -13.71 0.48
C ILE A 667 -16.18 -15.14 1.04
N SER A 668 -15.10 -15.39 1.77
CA SER A 668 -14.83 -16.73 2.34
C SER A 668 -15.96 -17.24 3.20
N GLY A 669 -16.48 -18.42 2.86
CA GLY A 669 -17.58 -19.10 3.57
C GLY A 669 -18.98 -18.72 3.09
N ILE A 670 -19.12 -17.87 2.07
CA ILE A 670 -20.38 -17.73 1.33
C ILE A 670 -20.53 -18.95 0.40
N ARG A 671 -21.70 -19.56 0.38
CA ARG A 671 -22.01 -20.76 -0.41
C ARG A 671 -22.66 -20.35 -1.73
N ASN A 672 -22.52 -21.21 -2.75
CA ASN A 672 -23.23 -20.99 -4.02
C ASN A 672 -24.76 -20.94 -3.85
N SER A 673 -25.32 -21.68 -2.88
CA SER A 673 -26.74 -21.58 -2.53
C SER A 673 -27.12 -20.19 -2.04
N ASP A 674 -26.28 -19.56 -1.24
CA ASP A 674 -26.52 -18.22 -0.70
C ASP A 674 -26.47 -17.17 -1.81
N ILE A 675 -25.55 -17.32 -2.78
CA ILE A 675 -25.48 -16.48 -3.99
C ILE A 675 -26.72 -16.62 -4.86
N MET A 676 -27.24 -17.84 -5.02
CA MET A 676 -28.47 -18.07 -5.76
C MET A 676 -29.67 -17.42 -5.09
N LEU A 677 -29.74 -17.46 -3.75
CA LEU A 677 -30.76 -16.75 -3.00
C LEU A 677 -30.66 -15.23 -3.18
N LEU A 678 -29.48 -14.66 -3.00
CA LEU A 678 -29.24 -13.23 -3.27
C LEU A 678 -29.69 -12.83 -4.68
N MET A 679 -29.39 -13.65 -5.69
CA MET A 679 -29.78 -13.38 -7.08
C MET A 679 -31.29 -13.32 -7.27
N VAL A 680 -32.05 -14.09 -6.50
CA VAL A 680 -33.52 -14.07 -6.54
C VAL A 680 -34.09 -12.81 -5.89
N TYR A 681 -33.49 -12.36 -4.79
CA TYR A 681 -33.97 -11.19 -4.03
C TYR A 681 -33.44 -9.85 -4.60
N LEU A 682 -32.44 -9.88 -5.50
CA LEU A 682 -31.92 -8.70 -6.21
C LEU A 682 -32.63 -8.45 -7.55
N LYS A 683 -33.57 -9.33 -7.96
CA LYS A 683 -34.43 -9.11 -9.12
C LYS A 683 -35.65 -8.28 -8.71
#